data_4b1edf036572a676f41144b69c97acc1
#
_entry.id   4b1edf036572a676f41144b69c97acc1
#
_cell.length_a   1.000
_cell.length_b   1.000
_cell.length_c   1.000
_cell.angle_alpha   90.00
_cell.angle_beta   90.00
_cell.angle_gamma   90.00
#
_symmetry.space_group_name_H-M   'P 1'
#
loop_
_entity.id
_entity.type
_entity.pdbx_description
1 polymer ?
#
loop_
_entity_poly.entity_id
_entity_poly.type
_entity_poly.pdbx_seq_one_letter_code
_entity_poly.pdbx_strand_id
1 'polypeptide(L)'
;MYLVIAEKPSVSKAIAEVIGASKKEEGYLEGKGCIVSWCFGHLAEYVPPDSYDERFTRWLYEDLPFIPEEWKLAVSKDKKEQFYILKKLLNRPDIEFVVNACDAGREGELIFKHVYDLSGSKKPVKRLWISSLESSSILEGMEHLKAGETYHNLAEAAVCRAQADWLVGMNATRAYTTKYFKKLTVGRVQTPTLAMLVERQKQISGFKKEKYFNVVLDCDGLIAEKKKIFDVEEAERVWKTCQGSDAIVEKVESKEKTVKPPKLYDLTTLQREANRIYGMTAQQTLNAAQSLYEQKLITYPRTDSQYLTSDMEETAKQVIRKIHEKYQLLGPFDQPKTPEVKKVLNDKKVSDHHAIIPTVELAEFDFSKLREWEQKILFLIAVHTVEAMEEDHVFMETEVEVRCQDEIFKAKGKVIKQIGWKLYEECFKNDDGLAIENPADAGKDHIPKVEVDHKFYNVSAAKTEHFTAPPKPYSEDTLLAAMETAGNKEFEEDTEKKGLGTPATRAGIIEKLIASQYAVRKGKQILPTEDGKVLIDILPDFLKSATMTAEWENQLLEMEQGKMAPGQFMTGIEKLLSMMLNHCDSIPEEETRRFQKKESVGTCPVCGGLVYEGKKNFYCGNRECNFCLWKENKYLQSMEKDMDVRMAAELLKNGSVHVKDLYSRKKDLYFEADLHMETDENGRVTFSLSFPKRKTMKKNKRK
;
A
#
# COMPACT_ATOMS: atom_id res chain seq x y z
N MET A 1 -4.32 -31.14 -31.95
CA MET A 1 -3.67 -30.74 -30.65
C MET A 1 -4.28 -29.44 -30.15
N TYR A 2 -4.14 -29.14 -28.85
CA TYR A 2 -4.52 -27.82 -28.33
C TYR A 2 -3.35 -27.16 -27.57
N LEU A 3 -3.39 -25.82 -27.48
CA LEU A 3 -2.38 -25.01 -26.81
C LEU A 3 -2.98 -24.38 -25.56
N VAL A 4 -2.35 -24.57 -24.41
CA VAL A 4 -2.69 -23.87 -23.15
C VAL A 4 -1.68 -22.76 -22.93
N ILE A 5 -2.15 -21.54 -22.64
CA ILE A 5 -1.31 -20.39 -22.32
C ILE A 5 -1.68 -19.89 -20.93
N ALA A 6 -0.75 -20.00 -19.99
CA ALA A 6 -0.90 -19.48 -18.63
C ALA A 6 -0.12 -18.16 -18.43
N GLU A 7 -0.44 -17.45 -17.35
CA GLU A 7 0.21 -16.16 -17.06
C GLU A 7 1.68 -16.30 -16.66
N LYS A 8 2.05 -17.43 -16.00
CA LYS A 8 3.38 -17.64 -15.41
C LYS A 8 3.90 -19.06 -15.63
N PRO A 9 5.23 -19.24 -15.65
CA PRO A 9 5.85 -20.58 -15.81
C PRO A 9 5.44 -21.58 -14.72
N SER A 10 5.25 -21.14 -13.48
CA SER A 10 4.84 -21.98 -12.34
C SER A 10 3.45 -22.58 -12.55
N VAL A 11 2.49 -21.75 -12.96
CA VAL A 11 1.11 -22.17 -13.29
C VAL A 11 1.10 -23.14 -14.46
N SER A 12 1.86 -22.85 -15.53
CA SER A 12 2.00 -23.73 -16.69
C SER A 12 2.53 -25.10 -16.33
N LYS A 13 3.54 -25.17 -15.45
CA LYS A 13 4.08 -26.46 -14.99
C LYS A 13 3.04 -27.26 -14.21
N ALA A 14 2.28 -26.61 -13.30
CA ALA A 14 1.24 -27.27 -12.54
C ALA A 14 0.15 -27.85 -13.48
N ILE A 15 -0.31 -27.07 -14.47
CA ILE A 15 -1.28 -27.53 -15.47
C ILE A 15 -0.69 -28.66 -16.30
N ALA A 16 0.53 -28.50 -16.81
CA ALA A 16 1.20 -29.49 -17.66
C ALA A 16 1.37 -30.86 -16.98
N GLU A 17 1.73 -30.83 -15.69
CA GLU A 17 1.84 -32.05 -14.87
C GLU A 17 0.52 -32.81 -14.83
N VAL A 18 -0.59 -32.14 -14.62
CA VAL A 18 -1.92 -32.72 -14.51
C VAL A 18 -2.43 -33.26 -15.85
N ILE A 19 -2.29 -32.48 -16.94
CA ILE A 19 -2.79 -32.88 -18.27
C ILE A 19 -1.80 -33.78 -19.06
N GLY A 20 -0.59 -34.01 -18.52
CA GLY A 20 0.40 -34.93 -19.04
C GLY A 20 1.27 -34.36 -20.16
N ALA A 21 1.51 -33.06 -20.19
CA ALA A 21 2.52 -32.41 -21.04
C ALA A 21 3.89 -32.45 -20.35
N SER A 22 4.64 -33.56 -20.51
CA SER A 22 5.86 -33.84 -19.74
C SER A 22 7.17 -33.53 -20.48
N LYS A 23 7.16 -33.46 -21.81
CA LYS A 23 8.34 -33.19 -22.63
C LYS A 23 8.67 -31.69 -22.56
N LYS A 24 9.83 -31.39 -21.99
CA LYS A 24 10.29 -30.01 -21.86
C LYS A 24 10.96 -29.55 -23.16
N GLU A 25 10.45 -28.43 -23.66
CA GLU A 25 11.01 -27.72 -24.80
C GLU A 25 11.36 -26.29 -24.39
N GLU A 26 11.98 -25.51 -25.28
CA GLU A 26 12.29 -24.11 -25.03
C GLU A 26 11.01 -23.26 -25.00
N GLY A 27 10.67 -22.73 -23.81
CA GLY A 27 9.51 -21.88 -23.61
C GLY A 27 8.16 -22.59 -23.54
N TYR A 28 8.09 -23.94 -23.57
CA TYR A 28 6.84 -24.70 -23.43
C TYR A 28 7.07 -26.15 -23.01
N LEU A 29 5.98 -26.84 -22.69
CA LEU A 29 5.93 -28.26 -22.39
C LEU A 29 4.96 -28.95 -23.38
N GLU A 30 5.28 -30.14 -23.87
CA GLU A 30 4.47 -30.83 -24.86
C GLU A 30 4.22 -32.30 -24.43
N GLY A 31 3.07 -32.83 -24.75
CA GLY A 31 2.73 -34.25 -24.50
C GLY A 31 1.22 -34.52 -24.54
N LYS A 32 0.84 -35.78 -24.73
CA LYS A 32 -0.56 -36.24 -24.75
C LYS A 32 -1.52 -35.41 -25.63
N GLY A 33 -1.03 -34.91 -26.77
CA GLY A 33 -1.86 -34.12 -27.71
C GLY A 33 -2.09 -32.67 -27.28
N CYS A 34 -1.34 -32.15 -26.32
CA CYS A 34 -1.40 -30.77 -25.87
C CYS A 34 -0.01 -30.13 -25.77
N ILE A 35 0.00 -28.79 -25.81
CA ILE A 35 1.16 -27.93 -25.51
C ILE A 35 0.76 -26.98 -24.41
N VAL A 36 1.63 -26.77 -23.44
CA VAL A 36 1.46 -25.80 -22.38
C VAL A 36 2.59 -24.80 -22.41
N SER A 37 2.28 -23.54 -22.61
CA SER A 37 3.24 -22.44 -22.60
C SER A 37 2.78 -21.34 -21.66
N TRP A 38 3.57 -20.28 -21.52
CA TRP A 38 3.33 -19.23 -20.53
C TRP A 38 3.70 -17.84 -21.03
N CYS A 39 3.09 -16.86 -20.39
CA CYS A 39 3.57 -15.48 -20.39
C CYS A 39 4.54 -15.28 -19.20
N PHE A 40 5.13 -14.10 -19.09
CA PHE A 40 5.82 -13.60 -17.90
C PHE A 40 5.07 -12.35 -17.39
N GLY A 41 3.76 -12.51 -17.07
CA GLY A 41 2.84 -11.41 -16.92
C GLY A 41 2.64 -10.68 -18.27
N HIS A 42 2.50 -9.35 -18.25
CA HIS A 42 2.38 -8.60 -19.51
C HIS A 42 3.61 -8.74 -20.39
N LEU A 43 3.46 -9.38 -21.54
CA LEU A 43 4.50 -9.47 -22.58
C LEU A 43 4.49 -8.26 -23.50
N ALA A 44 3.34 -7.62 -23.66
CA ALA A 44 3.14 -6.47 -24.52
C ALA A 44 2.41 -5.35 -23.79
N GLU A 45 2.77 -4.11 -24.11
CA GLU A 45 2.22 -2.90 -23.52
C GLU A 45 1.92 -1.88 -24.62
N TYR A 46 1.03 -0.93 -24.36
CA TYR A 46 0.80 0.19 -25.26
C TYR A 46 2.05 1.01 -25.40
N VAL A 47 2.40 1.35 -26.64
CA VAL A 47 3.63 2.10 -26.93
C VAL A 47 3.50 3.55 -26.46
N PRO A 48 4.63 4.19 -26.08
CA PRO A 48 4.63 5.62 -25.77
C PRO A 48 4.38 6.48 -27.02
N PRO A 49 3.97 7.76 -26.88
CA PRO A 49 3.62 8.64 -27.99
C PRO A 49 4.71 8.80 -29.06
N ASP A 50 5.99 8.80 -28.68
CA ASP A 50 7.13 8.87 -29.58
C ASP A 50 7.26 7.67 -30.53
N SER A 51 6.60 6.56 -30.23
CA SER A 51 6.48 5.42 -31.16
C SER A 51 5.38 5.61 -32.22
N TYR A 52 4.53 6.60 -32.07
CA TYR A 52 3.54 7.00 -33.07
C TYR A 52 4.12 8.06 -34.03
N ASP A 53 4.83 9.07 -33.48
CA ASP A 53 5.48 10.13 -34.24
C ASP A 53 6.69 10.64 -33.41
N GLU A 54 7.87 10.80 -34.05
CA GLU A 54 9.12 11.27 -33.43
C GLU A 54 8.97 12.66 -32.78
N ARG A 55 8.04 13.51 -33.23
CA ARG A 55 7.79 14.83 -32.64
C ARG A 55 7.44 14.72 -31.15
N PHE A 56 6.79 13.64 -30.71
CA PHE A 56 6.43 13.41 -29.31
C PHE A 56 7.58 12.97 -28.41
N THR A 57 8.79 12.81 -28.95
CA THR A 57 10.01 12.57 -28.14
C THR A 57 10.28 13.75 -27.22
N ARG A 58 10.09 14.96 -27.74
CA ARG A 58 10.11 16.18 -26.93
C ARG A 58 8.71 16.46 -26.41
N TRP A 59 8.61 16.63 -25.09
CA TRP A 59 7.32 16.92 -24.47
C TRP A 59 6.99 18.40 -24.65
N LEU A 60 6.03 18.68 -25.52
CA LEU A 60 5.50 20.01 -25.74
C LEU A 60 4.03 20.04 -25.30
N TYR A 61 3.61 21.16 -24.72
CA TYR A 61 2.23 21.30 -24.23
C TYR A 61 1.23 21.38 -25.39
N GLU A 62 1.62 21.99 -26.49
CA GLU A 62 0.82 22.14 -27.71
C GLU A 62 0.47 20.82 -28.42
N ASP A 63 1.16 19.73 -28.09
CA ASP A 63 0.87 18.39 -28.62
C ASP A 63 -0.22 17.65 -27.83
N LEU A 64 -0.84 18.28 -26.83
CA LEU A 64 -1.83 17.67 -25.96
C LEU A 64 -3.26 18.15 -26.28
N PRO A 65 -4.30 17.29 -26.13
CA PRO A 65 -4.21 15.89 -25.74
C PRO A 65 -3.71 15.01 -26.88
N PHE A 66 -2.84 14.05 -26.56
CA PHE A 66 -2.52 12.98 -27.47
C PHE A 66 -3.49 11.80 -27.28
N ILE A 67 -4.26 11.49 -28.31
CA ILE A 67 -5.20 10.38 -28.39
C ILE A 67 -4.88 9.59 -29.64
N PRO A 68 -4.45 8.31 -29.55
CA PRO A 68 -4.14 7.50 -30.72
C PRO A 68 -5.39 7.23 -31.55
N GLU A 69 -5.32 7.39 -32.86
CA GLU A 69 -6.38 6.92 -33.77
C GLU A 69 -6.42 5.40 -33.83
N GLU A 70 -5.26 4.75 -33.83
CA GLU A 70 -5.12 3.31 -33.73
C GLU A 70 -4.14 2.94 -32.61
N TRP A 71 -4.58 2.02 -31.72
CA TRP A 71 -3.76 1.57 -30.62
C TRP A 71 -2.64 0.64 -31.06
N LYS A 72 -1.40 0.97 -30.74
CA LYS A 72 -0.23 0.14 -31.02
C LYS A 72 0.30 -0.52 -29.76
N LEU A 73 0.58 -1.82 -29.86
CA LEU A 73 1.21 -2.61 -28.81
C LEU A 73 2.65 -2.94 -29.21
N ALA A 74 3.55 -2.94 -28.25
CA ALA A 74 4.91 -3.43 -28.45
C ALA A 74 5.28 -4.46 -27.40
N VAL A 75 6.05 -5.46 -27.80
CA VAL A 75 6.58 -6.48 -26.92
C VAL A 75 7.75 -5.90 -26.11
N SER A 76 7.75 -6.06 -24.79
CA SER A 76 8.83 -5.64 -23.90
C SER A 76 10.16 -6.28 -24.32
N LYS A 77 11.24 -5.49 -24.30
CA LYS A 77 12.56 -5.89 -24.88
C LYS A 77 13.10 -7.20 -24.28
N ASP A 78 12.95 -7.36 -22.99
CA ASP A 78 13.39 -8.52 -22.19
C ASP A 78 12.51 -9.76 -22.34
N LYS A 79 11.32 -9.64 -22.96
CA LYS A 79 10.32 -10.71 -23.10
C LYS A 79 10.08 -11.14 -24.55
N LYS A 80 10.86 -10.60 -25.49
CA LYS A 80 10.69 -10.87 -26.93
C LYS A 80 10.81 -12.35 -27.29
N GLU A 81 11.75 -13.03 -26.69
CA GLU A 81 12.03 -14.45 -26.96
C GLU A 81 10.80 -15.31 -26.68
N GLN A 82 10.22 -15.17 -25.48
CA GLN A 82 9.00 -15.91 -25.11
C GLN A 82 7.79 -15.53 -25.98
N PHE A 83 7.67 -14.25 -26.34
CA PHE A 83 6.60 -13.82 -27.25
C PHE A 83 6.72 -14.49 -28.62
N TYR A 84 7.92 -14.59 -29.20
CA TYR A 84 8.12 -15.25 -30.49
C TYR A 84 7.83 -16.75 -30.42
N ILE A 85 8.14 -17.42 -29.30
CA ILE A 85 7.76 -18.81 -29.05
C ILE A 85 6.23 -18.94 -29.07
N LEU A 86 5.52 -18.11 -28.27
CA LEU A 86 4.06 -18.10 -28.23
C LEU A 86 3.44 -17.80 -29.60
N LYS A 87 3.98 -16.82 -30.34
CA LYS A 87 3.52 -16.49 -31.70
C LYS A 87 3.67 -17.67 -32.64
N LYS A 88 4.78 -18.39 -32.57
CA LYS A 88 5.01 -19.61 -33.37
C LYS A 88 4.02 -20.73 -33.00
N LEU A 89 3.82 -20.96 -31.72
CA LEU A 89 2.88 -21.95 -31.20
C LEU A 89 1.44 -21.63 -31.59
N LEU A 90 0.99 -20.40 -31.40
CA LEU A 90 -0.35 -19.93 -31.76
C LEU A 90 -0.67 -20.07 -33.26
N ASN A 91 0.33 -20.11 -34.12
CA ASN A 91 0.16 -20.23 -35.56
C ASN A 91 0.55 -21.65 -36.11
N ARG A 92 0.85 -22.60 -35.23
CA ARG A 92 1.10 -24.03 -35.66
C ARG A 92 -0.17 -24.62 -36.31
N PRO A 93 -0.04 -25.25 -37.48
CA PRO A 93 -1.22 -25.78 -38.20
C PRO A 93 -1.92 -26.92 -37.48
N ASP A 94 -1.20 -27.68 -36.65
CA ASP A 94 -1.73 -28.84 -35.88
C ASP A 94 -2.43 -28.44 -34.56
N ILE A 95 -2.41 -27.15 -34.17
CA ILE A 95 -3.20 -26.64 -33.06
C ILE A 95 -4.61 -26.30 -33.53
N GLU A 96 -5.61 -26.94 -32.95
CA GLU A 96 -7.04 -26.80 -33.30
C GLU A 96 -7.67 -25.63 -32.55
N PHE A 97 -7.37 -25.49 -31.26
CA PHE A 97 -7.86 -24.39 -30.40
C PHE A 97 -6.84 -24.04 -29.34
N VAL A 98 -7.03 -22.86 -28.74
CA VAL A 98 -6.19 -22.31 -27.67
C VAL A 98 -6.98 -22.23 -26.38
N VAL A 99 -6.38 -22.59 -25.26
CA VAL A 99 -6.95 -22.44 -23.92
C VAL A 99 -6.27 -21.25 -23.24
N ASN A 100 -7.03 -20.18 -22.97
CA ASN A 100 -6.60 -19.12 -22.07
C ASN A 100 -6.65 -19.64 -20.63
N ALA A 101 -5.49 -19.86 -20.03
CA ALA A 101 -5.30 -20.29 -18.65
C ALA A 101 -4.53 -19.22 -17.84
N CYS A 102 -4.57 -17.94 -18.29
CA CYS A 102 -4.11 -16.83 -17.47
C CYS A 102 -5.02 -16.67 -16.25
N ASP A 103 -4.54 -15.97 -15.24
CA ASP A 103 -5.26 -15.77 -13.99
C ASP A 103 -6.70 -15.32 -14.26
N ALA A 104 -7.67 -15.83 -13.50
CA ALA A 104 -9.07 -15.49 -13.67
C ALA A 104 -9.33 -14.04 -13.27
N GLY A 105 -9.82 -13.22 -14.19
CA GLY A 105 -10.06 -11.79 -13.98
C GLY A 105 -9.61 -10.92 -15.16
N ARG A 106 -9.90 -9.62 -15.06
CA ARG A 106 -9.57 -8.60 -16.10
C ARG A 106 -8.11 -8.61 -16.52
N GLU A 107 -7.18 -8.75 -15.54
CA GLU A 107 -5.75 -8.72 -15.81
C GLU A 107 -5.30 -9.87 -16.69
N GLY A 108 -5.72 -11.10 -16.35
CA GLY A 108 -5.40 -12.30 -17.14
C GLY A 108 -6.03 -12.27 -18.54
N GLU A 109 -7.24 -11.71 -18.69
CA GLU A 109 -7.86 -11.49 -20.00
C GLU A 109 -7.05 -10.51 -20.84
N LEU A 110 -6.57 -9.40 -20.26
CA LEU A 110 -5.75 -8.41 -20.96
C LEU A 110 -4.40 -9.00 -21.41
N ILE A 111 -3.72 -9.73 -20.52
CA ILE A 111 -2.43 -10.39 -20.83
C ILE A 111 -2.59 -11.34 -22.01
N PHE A 112 -3.59 -12.21 -21.96
CA PHE A 112 -3.86 -13.16 -23.03
C PHE A 112 -4.24 -12.45 -24.33
N LYS A 113 -5.17 -11.50 -24.29
CA LYS A 113 -5.66 -10.76 -25.46
C LYS A 113 -4.53 -10.04 -26.19
N HIS A 114 -3.66 -9.33 -25.49
CA HIS A 114 -2.52 -8.65 -26.10
C HIS A 114 -1.59 -9.61 -26.85
N VAL A 115 -1.29 -10.76 -26.25
CA VAL A 115 -0.43 -11.77 -26.90
C VAL A 115 -1.14 -12.42 -28.10
N TYR A 116 -2.42 -12.74 -27.94
CA TYR A 116 -3.22 -13.37 -28.99
C TYR A 116 -3.36 -12.43 -30.20
N ASP A 117 -3.75 -11.17 -29.99
CA ASP A 117 -3.92 -10.17 -31.04
C ASP A 117 -2.59 -9.91 -31.79
N LEU A 118 -1.48 -9.67 -31.07
CA LEU A 118 -0.16 -9.46 -31.66
C LEU A 118 0.39 -10.69 -32.40
N SER A 119 -0.06 -11.90 -32.03
CA SER A 119 0.35 -13.12 -32.73
C SER A 119 -0.26 -13.22 -34.13
N GLY A 120 -1.41 -12.57 -34.35
CA GLY A 120 -2.22 -12.67 -35.55
C GLY A 120 -2.99 -13.99 -35.70
N SER A 121 -3.06 -14.82 -34.66
CA SER A 121 -3.80 -16.08 -34.65
C SER A 121 -5.30 -15.85 -34.84
N LYS A 122 -5.98 -16.82 -35.48
CA LYS A 122 -7.45 -16.85 -35.68
C LYS A 122 -8.08 -18.11 -35.10
N LYS A 123 -7.34 -18.83 -34.27
CA LYS A 123 -7.80 -20.09 -33.70
C LYS A 123 -8.91 -19.90 -32.67
N PRO A 124 -9.87 -20.79 -32.54
CA PRO A 124 -10.87 -20.75 -31.49
C PRO A 124 -10.23 -20.71 -30.11
N VAL A 125 -10.77 -19.87 -29.23
CA VAL A 125 -10.29 -19.73 -27.84
C VAL A 125 -11.28 -20.36 -26.88
N LYS A 126 -10.77 -21.10 -25.92
CA LYS A 126 -11.51 -21.59 -24.74
C LYS A 126 -10.89 -21.01 -23.48
N ARG A 127 -11.65 -20.96 -22.39
CA ARG A 127 -11.21 -20.38 -21.10
C ARG A 127 -11.18 -21.44 -20.02
N LEU A 128 -10.03 -21.61 -19.40
CA LEU A 128 -9.85 -22.32 -18.13
C LEU A 128 -9.97 -21.29 -16.98
N TRP A 129 -11.00 -21.48 -16.14
CA TRP A 129 -11.27 -20.61 -15.00
C TRP A 129 -11.13 -21.41 -13.71
N ILE A 130 -10.03 -21.22 -12.97
CA ILE A 130 -9.71 -21.95 -11.75
C ILE A 130 -9.20 -20.99 -10.66
N SER A 131 -9.52 -21.30 -9.41
CA SER A 131 -9.10 -20.53 -8.23
C SER A 131 -8.01 -21.25 -7.41
N SER A 132 -7.68 -22.50 -7.74
CA SER A 132 -6.62 -23.29 -7.10
C SER A 132 -5.77 -24.02 -8.15
N LEU A 133 -4.51 -24.29 -7.80
CA LEU A 133 -3.58 -25.10 -8.61
C LEU A 133 -3.53 -26.58 -8.15
N GLU A 134 -4.44 -26.99 -7.28
CA GLU A 134 -4.61 -28.40 -6.93
C GLU A 134 -4.98 -29.23 -8.15
N SER A 135 -4.51 -30.46 -8.19
CA SER A 135 -4.71 -31.35 -9.36
C SER A 135 -6.19 -31.60 -9.66
N SER A 136 -7.02 -31.71 -8.62
CA SER A 136 -8.48 -31.85 -8.76
C SER A 136 -9.12 -30.65 -9.45
N SER A 137 -8.79 -29.43 -9.00
CA SER A 137 -9.33 -28.18 -9.55
C SER A 137 -8.91 -27.98 -11.02
N ILE A 138 -7.66 -28.34 -11.36
CA ILE A 138 -7.18 -28.25 -12.75
C ILE A 138 -7.93 -29.26 -13.64
N LEU A 139 -8.11 -30.52 -13.20
CA LEU A 139 -8.82 -31.54 -13.96
C LEU A 139 -10.27 -31.14 -14.21
N GLU A 140 -10.99 -30.74 -13.17
CA GLU A 140 -12.37 -30.28 -13.27
C GLU A 140 -12.50 -29.07 -14.20
N GLY A 141 -11.61 -28.08 -14.07
CA GLY A 141 -11.58 -26.89 -14.93
C GLY A 141 -11.32 -27.25 -16.40
N MET A 142 -10.45 -28.21 -16.67
CA MET A 142 -10.17 -28.69 -18.04
C MET A 142 -11.34 -29.46 -18.65
N GLU A 143 -12.15 -30.17 -17.85
CA GLU A 143 -13.38 -30.83 -18.30
C GLU A 143 -14.51 -29.82 -18.60
N HIS A 144 -14.51 -28.67 -17.93
CA HIS A 144 -15.56 -27.64 -18.00
C HIS A 144 -15.10 -26.33 -18.70
N LEU A 145 -14.20 -26.46 -19.72
CA LEU A 145 -13.74 -25.28 -20.48
C LEU A 145 -14.92 -24.54 -21.14
N LYS A 146 -15.00 -23.26 -20.91
CA LYS A 146 -16.00 -22.37 -21.52
C LYS A 146 -15.48 -21.78 -22.83
N ALA A 147 -16.38 -21.40 -23.74
CA ALA A 147 -16.01 -20.67 -24.95
C ALA A 147 -15.42 -19.28 -24.60
N GLY A 148 -14.36 -18.86 -25.32
CA GLY A 148 -13.71 -17.58 -25.07
C GLY A 148 -14.64 -16.39 -25.24
N GLU A 149 -15.62 -16.49 -26.15
CA GLU A 149 -16.62 -15.45 -26.39
C GLU A 149 -17.45 -15.12 -25.15
N THR A 150 -17.63 -16.05 -24.22
CA THR A 150 -18.33 -15.81 -22.93
C THR A 150 -17.65 -14.70 -22.12
N TYR A 151 -16.35 -14.52 -22.31
CA TYR A 151 -15.54 -13.53 -21.59
C TYR A 151 -15.21 -12.28 -22.42
N HIS A 152 -15.88 -12.10 -23.57
CA HIS A 152 -15.65 -10.97 -24.48
C HIS A 152 -15.80 -9.61 -23.76
N ASN A 153 -16.90 -9.42 -23.04
CA ASN A 153 -17.16 -8.16 -22.33
C ASN A 153 -16.12 -7.89 -21.23
N LEU A 154 -15.67 -8.93 -20.52
CA LEU A 154 -14.61 -8.82 -19.53
C LEU A 154 -13.29 -8.39 -20.17
N ALA A 155 -12.94 -8.97 -21.32
CA ALA A 155 -11.75 -8.60 -22.09
C ALA A 155 -11.84 -7.14 -22.60
N GLU A 156 -12.98 -6.71 -23.11
CA GLU A 156 -13.20 -5.33 -23.57
C GLU A 156 -13.09 -4.32 -22.40
N ALA A 157 -13.67 -4.63 -21.24
CA ALA A 157 -13.54 -3.80 -20.04
C ALA A 157 -12.07 -3.69 -19.61
N ALA A 158 -11.31 -4.78 -19.69
CA ALA A 158 -9.87 -4.78 -19.38
C ALA A 158 -9.06 -3.90 -20.34
N VAL A 159 -9.35 -3.97 -21.65
CA VAL A 159 -8.74 -3.13 -22.69
C VAL A 159 -9.08 -1.67 -22.45
N CYS A 160 -10.36 -1.32 -22.28
CA CYS A 160 -10.81 0.05 -22.02
C CYS A 160 -10.16 0.64 -20.76
N ARG A 161 -10.05 -0.14 -19.69
CA ARG A 161 -9.35 0.27 -18.48
C ARG A 161 -7.88 0.61 -18.75
N ALA A 162 -7.17 -0.28 -19.46
CA ALA A 162 -5.75 -0.07 -19.76
C ALA A 162 -5.53 1.16 -20.66
N GLN A 163 -6.39 1.36 -21.67
CA GLN A 163 -6.35 2.52 -22.55
C GLN A 163 -6.66 3.82 -21.80
N ALA A 164 -7.68 3.82 -20.95
CA ALA A 164 -8.04 4.99 -20.14
C ALA A 164 -6.94 5.38 -19.15
N ASP A 165 -6.39 4.38 -18.43
CA ASP A 165 -5.28 4.62 -17.49
C ASP A 165 -4.04 5.15 -18.23
N TRP A 166 -3.76 4.66 -19.46
CA TRP A 166 -2.67 5.16 -20.30
C TRP A 166 -2.95 6.61 -20.75
N LEU A 167 -4.15 6.90 -21.29
CA LEU A 167 -4.51 8.25 -21.76
C LEU A 167 -4.40 9.29 -20.66
N VAL A 168 -5.04 9.04 -19.51
CA VAL A 168 -5.03 10.00 -18.39
C VAL A 168 -3.65 10.12 -17.79
N GLY A 169 -2.97 9.01 -17.53
CA GLY A 169 -1.64 9.01 -16.93
C GLY A 169 -0.61 9.72 -17.80
N MET A 170 -0.60 9.45 -19.10
CA MET A 170 0.34 10.03 -20.05
C MET A 170 0.07 11.53 -20.28
N ASN A 171 -1.19 11.89 -20.64
CA ASN A 171 -1.54 13.29 -20.92
C ASN A 171 -1.37 14.17 -19.69
N ALA A 172 -1.88 13.75 -18.52
CA ALA A 172 -1.73 14.51 -17.28
C ALA A 172 -0.26 14.67 -16.88
N THR A 173 0.52 13.58 -16.94
CA THR A 173 1.95 13.64 -16.64
C THR A 173 2.68 14.62 -17.54
N ARG A 174 2.43 14.61 -18.87
CA ARG A 174 3.05 15.54 -19.79
C ARG A 174 2.58 16.99 -19.56
N ALA A 175 1.28 17.22 -19.42
CA ALA A 175 0.71 18.54 -19.22
C ALA A 175 1.30 19.24 -17.97
N TYR A 176 1.23 18.59 -16.81
CA TYR A 176 1.77 19.18 -15.58
C TYR A 176 3.29 19.24 -15.56
N THR A 177 4.01 18.27 -16.18
CA THR A 177 5.47 18.28 -16.28
C THR A 177 5.95 19.49 -17.12
N THR A 178 5.34 19.74 -18.26
CA THR A 178 5.70 20.87 -19.14
C THR A 178 5.33 22.20 -18.49
N LYS A 179 4.17 22.29 -17.86
CA LYS A 179 3.69 23.51 -17.19
C LYS A 179 4.58 23.93 -16.00
N TYR A 180 5.04 22.96 -15.20
CA TYR A 180 5.82 23.22 -13.98
C TYR A 180 7.33 22.98 -14.14
N PHE A 181 7.80 22.61 -15.32
CA PHE A 181 9.22 22.34 -15.63
C PHE A 181 9.88 21.31 -14.68
N LYS A 182 9.08 20.38 -14.17
CA LYS A 182 9.49 19.28 -13.29
C LYS A 182 8.73 18.03 -13.65
N LYS A 183 9.43 16.88 -13.70
CA LYS A 183 8.76 15.60 -13.94
C LYS A 183 7.74 15.32 -12.84
N LEU A 184 6.47 15.38 -13.19
CA LEU A 184 5.33 15.13 -12.32
C LEU A 184 4.56 13.94 -12.84
N THR A 185 4.38 12.92 -12.01
CA THR A 185 3.62 11.73 -12.38
C THR A 185 2.22 11.82 -11.80
N VAL A 186 1.21 11.80 -12.66
CA VAL A 186 -0.20 11.84 -12.31
C VAL A 186 -0.85 10.53 -12.74
N GLY A 187 -1.75 9.98 -11.94
CA GLY A 187 -2.44 8.75 -12.26
C GLY A 187 -3.73 8.61 -11.47
N ARG A 188 -4.73 7.95 -12.09
CA ARG A 188 -6.10 7.81 -11.58
C ARG A 188 -6.23 7.32 -10.14
N VAL A 189 -5.42 6.34 -9.72
CA VAL A 189 -5.46 5.79 -8.37
C VAL A 189 -4.32 6.35 -7.50
N GLN A 190 -3.15 6.57 -8.09
CA GLN A 190 -1.98 7.10 -7.40
C GLN A 190 -2.23 8.49 -6.82
N THR A 191 -2.85 9.38 -7.59
CA THR A 191 -3.10 10.77 -7.19
C THR A 191 -4.09 10.87 -6.02
N PRO A 192 -5.28 10.24 -6.05
CA PRO A 192 -6.18 10.23 -4.90
C PRO A 192 -5.57 9.59 -3.65
N THR A 193 -4.77 8.53 -3.80
CA THR A 193 -4.07 7.92 -2.67
C THR A 193 -3.08 8.91 -2.02
N LEU A 194 -2.34 9.67 -2.84
CA LEU A 194 -1.46 10.74 -2.33
C LEU A 194 -2.28 11.85 -1.67
N ALA A 195 -3.43 12.22 -2.23
CA ALA A 195 -4.32 13.23 -1.65
C ALA A 195 -4.79 12.84 -0.23
N MET A 196 -5.08 11.55 0.01
CA MET A 196 -5.42 11.05 1.35
C MET A 196 -4.27 11.26 2.35
N LEU A 197 -3.03 10.99 1.94
CA LEU A 197 -1.84 11.22 2.78
C LEU A 197 -1.67 12.71 3.11
N VAL A 198 -1.83 13.58 2.11
CA VAL A 198 -1.69 15.04 2.27
C VAL A 198 -2.79 15.60 3.17
N GLU A 199 -4.04 15.17 2.97
CA GLU A 199 -5.16 15.61 3.80
C GLU A 199 -4.97 15.17 5.27
N ARG A 200 -4.55 13.93 5.51
CA ARG A 200 -4.22 13.45 6.86
C ARG A 200 -3.12 14.30 7.50
N GLN A 201 -2.10 14.67 6.72
CA GLN A 201 -1.02 15.53 7.23
C GLN A 201 -1.52 16.95 7.53
N LYS A 202 -2.44 17.51 6.72
CA LYS A 202 -3.10 18.78 6.99
C LYS A 202 -3.90 18.74 8.30
N GLN A 203 -4.68 17.65 8.52
CA GLN A 203 -5.43 17.44 9.77
C GLN A 203 -4.50 17.37 10.99
N ILE A 204 -3.36 16.69 10.88
CA ILE A 204 -2.37 16.60 11.96
C ILE A 204 -1.75 17.96 12.24
N SER A 205 -1.33 18.69 11.20
CA SER A 205 -0.65 19.98 11.35
C SER A 205 -1.58 21.10 11.81
N GLY A 206 -2.86 21.05 11.44
CA GLY A 206 -3.89 21.99 11.85
C GLY A 206 -4.55 21.67 13.18
N PHE A 207 -4.20 20.53 13.80
CA PHE A 207 -4.85 20.08 15.02
C PHE A 207 -4.52 21.00 16.20
N LYS A 208 -5.56 21.47 16.87
CA LYS A 208 -5.45 22.23 18.11
C LYS A 208 -5.65 21.30 19.29
N LYS A 209 -4.61 21.18 20.10
CA LYS A 209 -4.62 20.37 21.30
C LYS A 209 -5.47 21.04 22.38
N GLU A 210 -6.52 20.37 22.84
CA GLU A 210 -7.41 20.83 23.90
C GLU A 210 -7.18 20.00 25.16
N LYS A 211 -7.18 20.67 26.30
CA LYS A 211 -7.07 20.05 27.61
C LYS A 211 -8.44 19.59 28.07
N TYR A 212 -8.50 18.41 28.67
CA TYR A 212 -9.68 17.92 29.38
C TYR A 212 -9.27 17.15 30.62
N PHE A 213 -10.23 16.92 31.51
CA PHE A 213 -10.03 16.20 32.74
C PHE A 213 -10.95 14.98 32.82
N ASN A 214 -10.48 13.94 33.50
CA ASN A 214 -11.32 12.87 33.97
C ASN A 214 -11.33 12.93 35.49
N VAL A 215 -12.49 12.66 36.10
CA VAL A 215 -12.61 12.43 37.53
C VAL A 215 -12.92 10.95 37.73
N VAL A 216 -12.13 10.30 38.56
CA VAL A 216 -12.20 8.86 38.82
C VAL A 216 -12.58 8.67 40.28
N LEU A 217 -13.59 7.87 40.54
CA LEU A 217 -13.95 7.43 41.89
C LEU A 217 -13.46 6.01 42.11
N ASP A 218 -12.84 5.78 43.27
CA ASP A 218 -12.58 4.45 43.76
C ASP A 218 -13.63 4.17 44.88
N CYS A 219 -14.51 3.25 44.58
CA CYS A 219 -15.60 2.80 45.44
C CYS A 219 -15.32 1.36 45.92
N ASP A 220 -14.38 1.20 46.84
CA ASP A 220 -13.93 -0.11 47.36
C ASP A 220 -13.51 -1.08 46.27
N GLY A 221 -12.72 -0.58 45.29
CA GLY A 221 -12.23 -1.33 44.14
C GLY A 221 -13.14 -1.29 42.91
N LEU A 222 -14.34 -0.73 43.00
CA LEU A 222 -15.14 -0.36 41.83
C LEU A 222 -14.65 0.98 41.29
N ILE A 223 -13.93 0.99 40.18
CA ILE A 223 -13.41 2.20 39.56
C ILE A 223 -14.44 2.77 38.60
N ALA A 224 -15.03 3.91 38.96
CA ALA A 224 -16.01 4.64 38.15
C ALA A 224 -15.46 5.96 37.67
N GLU A 225 -15.68 6.31 36.39
CA GLU A 225 -15.08 7.50 35.76
C GLU A 225 -16.15 8.46 35.18
N LYS A 226 -15.96 9.75 35.39
CA LYS A 226 -16.59 10.81 34.60
C LYS A 226 -15.53 11.37 33.64
N LYS A 227 -15.71 11.18 32.33
CA LYS A 227 -14.68 11.43 31.28
C LYS A 227 -14.94 12.72 30.52
N LYS A 228 -13.86 13.33 30.03
CA LYS A 228 -13.87 14.45 29.07
C LYS A 228 -14.59 15.70 29.58
N ILE A 229 -14.27 16.14 30.77
CA ILE A 229 -14.69 17.44 31.31
C ILE A 229 -13.72 18.51 30.76
N PHE A 230 -14.19 19.39 29.88
CA PHE A 230 -13.34 20.39 29.25
C PHE A 230 -13.18 21.66 30.10
N ASP A 231 -14.12 21.92 31.01
CA ASP A 231 -14.05 23.01 31.94
C ASP A 231 -13.24 22.64 33.19
N VAL A 232 -12.22 23.40 33.49
CA VAL A 232 -11.35 23.16 34.66
C VAL A 232 -12.08 23.41 35.99
N GLU A 233 -12.96 24.43 36.03
CA GLU A 233 -13.72 24.78 37.24
C GLU A 233 -14.77 23.70 37.54
N GLU A 234 -15.44 23.18 36.49
CA GLU A 234 -16.33 22.03 36.60
C GLU A 234 -15.57 20.79 37.10
N ALA A 235 -14.44 20.44 36.52
CA ALA A 235 -13.64 19.30 36.93
C ALA A 235 -13.18 19.41 38.41
N GLU A 236 -12.77 20.63 38.81
CA GLU A 236 -12.36 20.92 40.19
C GLU A 236 -13.54 20.79 41.15
N ARG A 237 -14.72 21.33 40.82
CA ARG A 237 -15.95 21.21 41.58
C ARG A 237 -16.34 19.76 41.78
N VAL A 238 -16.42 19.00 40.66
CA VAL A 238 -16.81 17.57 40.71
C VAL A 238 -15.86 16.78 41.63
N TRP A 239 -14.55 16.98 41.46
CA TRP A 239 -13.54 16.31 42.28
C TRP A 239 -13.69 16.64 43.75
N LYS A 240 -13.77 17.92 44.12
CA LYS A 240 -13.87 18.37 45.55
C LYS A 240 -15.16 17.93 46.20
N THR A 241 -16.27 17.97 45.47
CA THR A 241 -17.58 17.59 45.97
C THR A 241 -17.68 16.06 46.22
N CYS A 242 -17.01 15.28 45.41
CA CYS A 242 -17.07 13.81 45.55
C CYS A 242 -15.97 13.25 46.46
N GLN A 243 -14.89 13.93 46.70
CA GLN A 243 -13.79 13.45 47.57
C GLN A 243 -14.27 13.30 49.02
N GLY A 244 -14.22 12.07 49.53
CA GLY A 244 -14.64 11.74 50.88
C GLY A 244 -16.16 11.76 51.09
N SER A 245 -16.96 11.86 50.04
CA SER A 245 -18.42 11.78 50.07
C SER A 245 -18.90 10.33 49.96
N ASP A 246 -20.15 10.10 50.26
CA ASP A 246 -20.80 8.82 50.02
C ASP A 246 -21.27 8.75 48.57
N ALA A 247 -21.25 7.52 48.02
CA ALA A 247 -21.74 7.25 46.68
C ALA A 247 -22.73 6.08 46.69
N ILE A 248 -23.66 6.08 45.75
CA ILE A 248 -24.69 5.05 45.62
C ILE A 248 -24.76 4.50 44.21
N VAL A 249 -24.94 3.21 44.07
CA VAL A 249 -25.17 2.57 42.76
C VAL A 249 -26.59 2.87 42.31
N GLU A 250 -26.78 3.67 41.29
CA GLU A 250 -28.10 3.98 40.71
C GLU A 250 -28.59 2.94 39.73
N LYS A 251 -27.65 2.37 38.95
CA LYS A 251 -27.99 1.48 37.87
C LYS A 251 -26.94 0.41 37.67
N VAL A 252 -27.38 -0.81 37.44
CA VAL A 252 -26.53 -1.93 37.03
C VAL A 252 -27.17 -2.56 35.80
N GLU A 253 -26.52 -2.49 34.68
CA GLU A 253 -26.95 -3.15 33.43
C GLU A 253 -25.93 -4.20 33.02
N SER A 254 -26.37 -5.45 32.93
CA SER A 254 -25.56 -6.54 32.39
C SER A 254 -26.17 -7.01 31.09
N LYS A 255 -25.37 -6.98 30.02
CA LYS A 255 -25.80 -7.43 28.69
C LYS A 255 -24.80 -8.46 28.14
N GLU A 256 -25.36 -9.54 27.64
CA GLU A 256 -24.57 -10.51 26.93
C GLU A 256 -24.18 -9.92 25.55
N LYS A 257 -22.90 -9.96 25.27
CA LYS A 257 -22.35 -9.53 23.97
C LYS A 257 -21.68 -10.70 23.30
N THR A 258 -21.96 -10.83 22.01
CA THR A 258 -21.38 -11.83 21.13
C THR A 258 -20.53 -11.15 20.07
N VAL A 259 -19.28 -11.57 19.96
CA VAL A 259 -18.36 -11.15 18.89
C VAL A 259 -18.14 -12.34 17.97
N LYS A 260 -18.63 -12.22 16.75
CA LYS A 260 -18.50 -13.28 15.74
C LYS A 260 -17.03 -13.47 15.36
N PRO A 261 -16.65 -14.67 14.89
CA PRO A 261 -15.36 -14.91 14.27
C PRO A 261 -15.06 -13.93 13.15
N PRO A 262 -13.77 -13.64 12.88
CA PRO A 262 -13.39 -12.88 11.70
C PRO A 262 -13.83 -13.64 10.44
N LYS A 263 -13.94 -12.93 9.32
CA LYS A 263 -14.12 -13.57 8.01
C LYS A 263 -12.77 -14.10 7.52
N LEU A 264 -12.77 -15.00 6.55
CA LEU A 264 -11.54 -15.43 5.89
C LEU A 264 -10.80 -14.25 5.23
N TYR A 265 -9.52 -14.43 4.92
CA TYR A 265 -8.74 -13.40 4.25
C TYR A 265 -9.12 -13.21 2.79
N ASP A 266 -9.33 -11.95 2.40
CA ASP A 266 -8.97 -11.42 1.09
C ASP A 266 -7.53 -10.90 1.12
N LEU A 267 -7.00 -10.46 -0.03
CA LEU A 267 -5.62 -9.95 -0.08
C LEU A 267 -5.43 -8.69 0.79
N THR A 268 -6.41 -7.78 0.81
CA THR A 268 -6.29 -6.52 1.54
C THR A 268 -6.24 -6.75 3.05
N THR A 269 -7.13 -7.58 3.57
CA THR A 269 -7.15 -7.92 5.01
C THR A 269 -5.89 -8.68 5.42
N LEU A 270 -5.40 -9.60 4.59
CA LEU A 270 -4.11 -10.27 4.82
C LEU A 270 -2.95 -9.26 4.89
N GLN A 271 -2.86 -8.34 3.94
CA GLN A 271 -1.81 -7.30 3.91
C GLN A 271 -1.87 -6.39 5.13
N ARG A 272 -3.08 -5.99 5.54
CA ARG A 272 -3.31 -5.15 6.71
C ARG A 272 -2.85 -5.85 7.99
N GLU A 273 -3.21 -7.10 8.16
CA GLU A 273 -2.87 -7.86 9.35
C GLU A 273 -1.37 -8.21 9.41
N ALA A 274 -0.77 -8.61 8.30
CA ALA A 274 0.67 -8.83 8.20
C ALA A 274 1.48 -7.55 8.51
N ASN A 275 0.98 -6.36 8.12
CA ASN A 275 1.59 -5.09 8.51
C ASN A 275 1.46 -4.81 10.00
N ARG A 276 0.28 -5.08 10.57
CA ARG A 276 0.00 -4.87 12.00
C ARG A 276 0.88 -5.75 12.88
N ILE A 277 0.93 -7.07 12.59
CA ILE A 277 1.62 -8.08 13.40
C ILE A 277 3.13 -8.05 13.13
N TYR A 278 3.54 -8.23 11.86
CA TYR A 278 4.93 -8.43 11.48
C TYR A 278 5.63 -7.18 10.94
N GLY A 279 4.90 -6.08 10.74
CA GLY A 279 5.45 -4.86 10.12
C GLY A 279 5.81 -5.03 8.64
N MET A 280 5.31 -6.07 7.98
CA MET A 280 5.53 -6.31 6.55
C MET A 280 4.83 -5.27 5.71
N THR A 281 5.45 -4.87 4.59
CA THR A 281 4.77 -4.01 3.63
C THR A 281 3.73 -4.81 2.84
N ALA A 282 2.74 -4.11 2.28
CA ALA A 282 1.72 -4.74 1.42
C ALA A 282 2.35 -5.50 0.24
N GLN A 283 3.44 -4.96 -0.33
CA GLN A 283 4.16 -5.62 -1.42
C GLN A 283 4.91 -6.87 -0.95
N GLN A 284 5.53 -6.84 0.22
CA GLN A 284 6.18 -8.01 0.80
C GLN A 284 5.17 -9.13 1.07
N THR A 285 4.00 -8.78 1.63
CA THR A 285 2.92 -9.73 1.87
C THR A 285 2.39 -10.34 0.58
N LEU A 286 2.15 -9.52 -0.46
CA LEU A 286 1.73 -10.00 -1.78
C LEU A 286 2.76 -10.97 -2.40
N ASN A 287 4.04 -10.63 -2.32
CA ASN A 287 5.11 -11.48 -2.86
C ASN A 287 5.18 -12.82 -2.11
N ALA A 288 4.98 -12.81 -0.78
CA ALA A 288 4.92 -14.02 0.05
C ALA A 288 3.75 -14.90 -0.36
N ALA A 289 2.55 -14.31 -0.39
CA ALA A 289 1.33 -15.04 -0.76
C ALA A 289 1.42 -15.59 -2.19
N GLN A 290 1.97 -14.83 -3.14
CA GLN A 290 2.18 -15.30 -4.51
C GLN A 290 3.13 -16.51 -4.56
N SER A 291 4.23 -16.45 -3.80
CA SER A 291 5.18 -17.59 -3.72
C SER A 291 4.55 -18.82 -3.10
N LEU A 292 3.75 -18.67 -2.03
CA LEU A 292 3.03 -19.78 -1.40
C LEU A 292 1.99 -20.42 -2.35
N TYR A 293 1.27 -19.60 -3.11
CA TYR A 293 0.35 -20.08 -4.15
C TYR A 293 1.08 -20.88 -5.23
N GLU A 294 2.21 -20.41 -5.72
CA GLU A 294 3.01 -21.11 -6.74
C GLU A 294 3.60 -22.43 -6.22
N GLN A 295 3.77 -22.54 -4.90
CA GLN A 295 4.14 -23.78 -4.20
C GLN A 295 2.93 -24.65 -3.84
N LYS A 296 1.72 -24.28 -4.28
CA LYS A 296 0.46 -25.00 -4.04
C LYS A 296 0.03 -25.05 -2.56
N LEU A 297 0.56 -24.15 -1.71
CA LEU A 297 0.31 -24.16 -0.25
C LEU A 297 -0.90 -23.33 0.18
N ILE A 298 -1.32 -22.39 -0.66
CA ILE A 298 -2.52 -21.57 -0.45
C ILE A 298 -3.32 -21.45 -1.76
N THR A 299 -4.58 -21.03 -1.63
CA THR A 299 -5.43 -20.68 -2.78
C THR A 299 -5.00 -19.35 -3.41
N TYR A 300 -5.58 -18.94 -4.52
CA TYR A 300 -5.18 -17.76 -5.28
C TYR A 300 -5.24 -16.49 -4.42
N PRO A 301 -4.12 -15.76 -4.28
CA PRO A 301 -4.06 -14.68 -3.28
C PRO A 301 -4.65 -13.35 -3.72
N ARG A 302 -4.87 -13.12 -5.02
CA ARG A 302 -5.38 -11.83 -5.51
C ARG A 302 -6.90 -11.82 -5.58
N THR A 303 -7.55 -12.08 -4.47
CA THR A 303 -9.00 -12.12 -4.32
C THR A 303 -9.50 -10.95 -3.45
N ASP A 304 -10.73 -10.52 -3.70
CA ASP A 304 -11.51 -9.59 -2.88
C ASP A 304 -12.58 -10.31 -2.04
N SER A 305 -12.75 -11.62 -2.22
CA SER A 305 -13.70 -12.42 -1.46
C SER A 305 -13.14 -12.87 -0.12
N GLN A 306 -13.98 -12.83 0.90
CA GLN A 306 -13.75 -13.35 2.25
C GLN A 306 -14.59 -14.61 2.54
N TYR A 307 -15.09 -15.27 1.48
CA TYR A 307 -15.97 -16.43 1.57
C TYR A 307 -15.50 -17.56 0.65
N LEU A 308 -15.94 -18.77 0.97
CA LEU A 308 -15.79 -19.95 0.14
C LEU A 308 -17.11 -20.25 -0.59
N THR A 309 -17.03 -21.02 -1.66
CA THR A 309 -18.20 -21.59 -2.35
C THR A 309 -18.71 -22.83 -1.63
N SER A 310 -19.98 -23.19 -1.85
CA SER A 310 -20.63 -24.30 -1.17
C SER A 310 -20.01 -25.67 -1.45
N ASP A 311 -19.42 -25.87 -2.62
CA ASP A 311 -18.69 -27.08 -3.02
C ASP A 311 -17.39 -27.29 -2.24
N MET A 312 -16.85 -26.24 -1.62
CA MET A 312 -15.63 -26.32 -0.80
C MET A 312 -15.83 -26.78 0.64
N GLU A 313 -17.06 -27.12 1.07
CA GLU A 313 -17.33 -27.49 2.46
C GLU A 313 -16.45 -28.65 2.96
N GLU A 314 -16.33 -29.73 2.20
CA GLU A 314 -15.52 -30.88 2.59
C GLU A 314 -14.01 -30.57 2.52
N THR A 315 -13.57 -29.84 1.52
CA THR A 315 -12.17 -29.37 1.42
C THR A 315 -11.78 -28.51 2.64
N ALA A 316 -12.64 -27.57 3.04
CA ALA A 316 -12.38 -26.72 4.21
C ALA A 316 -12.24 -27.55 5.49
N LYS A 317 -13.10 -28.57 5.72
CA LYS A 317 -12.98 -29.49 6.86
C LYS A 317 -11.64 -30.25 6.84
N GLN A 318 -11.19 -30.69 5.66
CA GLN A 318 -9.89 -31.36 5.53
C GLN A 318 -8.73 -30.41 5.82
N VAL A 319 -8.77 -29.19 5.29
CA VAL A 319 -7.75 -28.16 5.52
C VAL A 319 -7.61 -27.85 7.01
N ILE A 320 -8.73 -27.64 7.73
CA ILE A 320 -8.69 -27.40 9.20
C ILE A 320 -7.98 -28.55 9.93
N ARG A 321 -8.32 -29.82 9.61
CA ARG A 321 -7.64 -30.97 10.22
C ARG A 321 -6.12 -30.93 9.95
N LYS A 322 -5.73 -30.64 8.70
CA LYS A 322 -4.31 -30.58 8.33
C LYS A 322 -3.58 -29.41 9.01
N ILE A 323 -4.22 -28.28 9.22
CA ILE A 323 -3.67 -27.17 9.99
C ILE A 323 -3.40 -27.60 11.44
N HIS A 324 -4.37 -28.23 12.11
CA HIS A 324 -4.19 -28.72 13.47
C HIS A 324 -3.08 -29.76 13.59
N GLU A 325 -3.02 -30.73 12.66
CA GLU A 325 -1.94 -31.72 12.63
C GLU A 325 -0.56 -31.08 12.46
N LYS A 326 -0.43 -30.10 11.56
CA LYS A 326 0.85 -29.49 11.18
C LYS A 326 1.38 -28.50 12.21
N TYR A 327 0.52 -27.65 12.74
CA TYR A 327 0.90 -26.59 13.68
C TYR A 327 0.62 -26.92 15.13
N GLN A 328 0.02 -28.06 15.44
CA GLN A 328 -0.35 -28.48 16.79
C GLN A 328 -1.17 -27.39 17.53
N LEU A 329 -2.05 -26.70 16.82
CA LEU A 329 -2.90 -25.60 17.34
C LEU A 329 -4.02 -26.14 18.26
N LEU A 330 -3.68 -27.09 19.14
CA LEU A 330 -4.68 -27.75 19.97
C LEU A 330 -5.14 -26.90 21.17
N GLY A 331 -4.58 -25.73 21.43
CA GLY A 331 -4.95 -24.93 22.59
C GLY A 331 -5.02 -25.76 23.86
N PRO A 332 -5.77 -25.36 24.89
CA PRO A 332 -5.98 -26.14 26.12
C PRO A 332 -6.96 -27.33 25.94
N PHE A 333 -7.41 -27.64 24.72
CA PHE A 333 -8.36 -28.72 24.43
C PHE A 333 -7.63 -29.92 23.83
N ASP A 334 -7.85 -31.09 24.40
CA ASP A 334 -7.26 -32.37 23.95
C ASP A 334 -7.69 -32.83 22.54
N GLN A 335 -8.73 -32.21 21.98
CA GLN A 335 -9.22 -32.51 20.62
C GLN A 335 -9.74 -31.25 19.93
N PRO A 336 -9.49 -31.11 18.59
CA PRO A 336 -10.08 -30.02 17.82
C PRO A 336 -11.61 -30.18 17.78
N LYS A 337 -12.32 -29.08 18.01
CA LYS A 337 -13.78 -29.02 17.86
C LYS A 337 -14.15 -29.20 16.37
N THR A 338 -15.38 -29.59 16.11
CA THR A 338 -15.91 -29.62 14.74
C THR A 338 -16.02 -28.21 14.20
N PRO A 339 -15.32 -27.86 13.09
CA PRO A 339 -15.33 -26.51 12.55
C PRO A 339 -16.71 -26.11 12.02
N GLU A 340 -17.13 -24.88 12.28
CA GLU A 340 -18.39 -24.31 11.78
C GLU A 340 -18.25 -23.78 10.34
N VAL A 341 -17.89 -24.65 9.40
CA VAL A 341 -17.58 -24.28 8.01
C VAL A 341 -18.70 -23.47 7.35
N LYS A 342 -19.95 -23.72 7.69
CA LYS A 342 -21.11 -23.01 7.12
C LYS A 342 -21.06 -21.48 7.32
N LYS A 343 -20.34 -21.01 8.33
CA LYS A 343 -20.17 -19.55 8.58
C LYS A 343 -19.43 -18.83 7.47
N VAL A 344 -18.55 -19.54 6.77
CA VAL A 344 -17.69 -18.99 5.73
C VAL A 344 -18.15 -19.30 4.30
N LEU A 345 -19.23 -20.05 4.12
CA LEU A 345 -19.77 -20.39 2.80
C LEU A 345 -20.77 -19.33 2.31
N ASN A 346 -20.53 -18.75 1.14
CA ASN A 346 -21.48 -17.83 0.51
C ASN A 346 -21.19 -17.66 -1.00
N ASP A 347 -21.84 -18.44 -1.85
CA ASP A 347 -21.66 -18.42 -3.30
C ASP A 347 -21.91 -17.02 -3.93
N LYS A 348 -22.85 -16.23 -3.37
CA LYS A 348 -23.19 -14.90 -3.89
C LYS A 348 -22.11 -13.85 -3.63
N LYS A 349 -21.19 -14.11 -2.69
CA LYS A 349 -20.10 -13.22 -2.30
C LYS A 349 -18.73 -13.69 -2.81
N VAL A 350 -18.73 -14.69 -3.66
CA VAL A 350 -17.55 -15.13 -4.42
C VAL A 350 -17.76 -14.72 -5.86
N SER A 351 -16.94 -13.79 -6.36
CA SER A 351 -16.99 -13.32 -7.75
C SER A 351 -16.10 -14.20 -8.64
N ASP A 352 -14.84 -13.84 -8.75
CA ASP A 352 -13.84 -14.53 -9.58
C ASP A 352 -13.13 -15.64 -8.81
N HIS A 353 -12.79 -15.36 -7.55
CA HIS A 353 -12.04 -16.24 -6.65
C HIS A 353 -12.63 -16.23 -5.26
N HIS A 354 -12.59 -17.37 -4.60
CA HIS A 354 -12.92 -17.47 -3.17
C HIS A 354 -11.78 -16.92 -2.28
N ALA A 355 -12.00 -16.89 -0.97
CA ALA A 355 -11.05 -16.43 0.03
C ALA A 355 -9.72 -17.18 0.03
N ILE A 356 -8.70 -16.58 0.60
CA ILE A 356 -7.37 -17.17 0.79
C ILE A 356 -7.42 -18.14 1.97
N ILE A 357 -7.15 -19.41 1.70
CA ILE A 357 -7.00 -20.47 2.72
C ILE A 357 -5.79 -21.34 2.36
N PRO A 358 -5.21 -22.08 3.31
CA PRO A 358 -4.24 -23.12 2.98
C PRO A 358 -4.87 -24.24 2.13
N THR A 359 -4.05 -24.99 1.44
CA THR A 359 -4.45 -26.21 0.72
C THR A 359 -4.15 -27.47 1.56
N VAL A 360 -4.63 -28.62 1.12
CA VAL A 360 -4.33 -29.89 1.78
C VAL A 360 -2.86 -30.30 1.67
N GLU A 361 -2.13 -29.74 0.70
CA GLU A 361 -0.69 -29.96 0.49
C GLU A 361 0.17 -29.50 1.66
N LEU A 362 -0.37 -28.60 2.51
CA LEU A 362 0.27 -28.11 3.74
C LEU A 362 0.82 -29.24 4.62
N ALA A 363 0.11 -30.36 4.71
CA ALA A 363 0.44 -31.46 5.63
C ALA A 363 1.79 -32.11 5.30
N GLU A 364 2.03 -32.36 4.03
CA GLU A 364 3.20 -33.10 3.55
C GLU A 364 4.37 -32.18 3.22
N PHE A 365 4.15 -30.87 3.22
CA PHE A 365 5.18 -29.91 2.82
C PHE A 365 6.26 -29.73 3.88
N ASP A 366 7.51 -29.71 3.45
CA ASP A 366 8.66 -29.46 4.32
C ASP A 366 8.89 -27.95 4.49
N PHE A 367 8.51 -27.41 5.65
CA PHE A 367 8.61 -25.97 5.97
C PHE A 367 10.04 -25.42 5.97
N SER A 368 11.05 -26.26 6.07
CA SER A 368 12.45 -25.80 5.97
C SER A 368 12.80 -25.21 4.60
N LYS A 369 11.99 -25.51 3.59
CA LYS A 369 12.12 -24.96 2.23
C LYS A 369 11.53 -23.55 2.07
N LEU A 370 10.72 -23.11 3.02
CA LEU A 370 10.12 -21.79 3.03
C LEU A 370 11.06 -20.77 3.67
N ARG A 371 11.08 -19.57 3.11
CA ARG A 371 11.73 -18.43 3.74
C ARG A 371 10.97 -18.03 5.01
N GLU A 372 11.62 -17.41 5.96
CA GLU A 372 11.01 -16.99 7.24
C GLU A 372 9.71 -16.20 7.05
N TRP A 373 9.70 -15.23 6.12
CA TRP A 373 8.53 -14.41 5.86
C TRP A 373 7.38 -15.19 5.15
N GLU A 374 7.68 -16.23 4.36
CA GLU A 374 6.68 -17.15 3.79
C GLU A 374 6.05 -18.02 4.89
N GLN A 375 6.86 -18.50 5.82
CA GLN A 375 6.37 -19.26 6.98
C GLN A 375 5.42 -18.40 7.83
N LYS A 376 5.80 -17.13 8.11
CA LYS A 376 4.96 -16.17 8.84
C LYS A 376 3.60 -15.93 8.17
N ILE A 377 3.59 -15.72 6.86
CA ILE A 377 2.34 -15.50 6.11
C ILE A 377 1.51 -16.77 6.05
N LEU A 378 2.11 -17.92 5.82
CA LEU A 378 1.39 -19.20 5.82
C LEU A 378 0.78 -19.50 7.19
N PHE A 379 1.52 -19.26 8.28
CA PHE A 379 1.04 -19.39 9.64
C PHE A 379 -0.13 -18.44 9.93
N LEU A 380 -0.01 -17.17 9.53
CA LEU A 380 -1.08 -16.18 9.67
C LEU A 380 -2.37 -16.62 8.96
N ILE A 381 -2.26 -17.09 7.71
CA ILE A 381 -3.40 -17.59 6.94
C ILE A 381 -4.00 -18.84 7.61
N ALA A 382 -3.16 -19.76 8.09
CA ALA A 382 -3.60 -21.00 8.72
C ALA A 382 -4.40 -20.74 10.01
N VAL A 383 -3.84 -19.94 10.92
CA VAL A 383 -4.49 -19.59 12.19
C VAL A 383 -5.83 -18.87 11.93
N HIS A 384 -5.81 -17.88 11.05
CA HIS A 384 -7.02 -17.11 10.72
C HIS A 384 -8.12 -17.97 10.06
N THR A 385 -7.73 -18.99 9.29
CA THR A 385 -8.69 -19.95 8.72
C THR A 385 -9.38 -20.76 9.81
N VAL A 386 -8.66 -21.14 10.88
CA VAL A 386 -9.25 -21.80 12.05
C VAL A 386 -10.17 -20.85 12.80
N GLU A 387 -9.71 -19.62 13.09
CA GLU A 387 -10.51 -18.58 13.78
C GLU A 387 -11.84 -18.34 13.08
N ALA A 388 -11.82 -18.22 11.73
CA ALA A 388 -13.02 -17.92 10.94
C ALA A 388 -14.12 -19.01 11.02
N MET A 389 -13.74 -20.24 11.34
CA MET A 389 -14.64 -21.39 11.44
C MET A 389 -14.88 -21.85 12.88
N GLU A 390 -14.50 -21.04 13.87
CA GLU A 390 -14.64 -21.32 15.28
C GLU A 390 -15.93 -20.71 15.86
N GLU A 391 -16.22 -21.04 17.11
CA GLU A 391 -17.35 -20.51 17.87
C GLU A 391 -17.21 -19.01 18.16
N ASP A 392 -18.33 -18.36 18.41
CA ASP A 392 -18.38 -16.95 18.76
C ASP A 392 -17.71 -16.70 20.12
N HIS A 393 -17.09 -15.55 20.29
CA HIS A 393 -16.64 -15.06 21.60
C HIS A 393 -17.80 -14.41 22.32
N VAL A 394 -18.17 -14.95 23.49
CA VAL A 394 -19.33 -14.47 24.28
C VAL A 394 -18.88 -14.00 25.66
N PHE A 395 -19.30 -12.79 26.05
CA PHE A 395 -19.03 -12.22 27.36
C PHE A 395 -20.18 -11.40 27.87
N MET A 396 -20.28 -11.31 29.21
CA MET A 396 -21.17 -10.36 29.87
C MET A 396 -20.45 -9.02 30.03
N GLU A 397 -21.00 -7.98 29.46
CA GLU A 397 -20.58 -6.60 29.74
C GLU A 397 -21.50 -6.02 30.80
N THR A 398 -20.92 -5.59 31.91
CA THR A 398 -21.67 -4.94 33.00
C THR A 398 -21.27 -3.46 33.03
N GLU A 399 -22.25 -2.59 32.91
CA GLU A 399 -22.14 -1.16 33.13
C GLU A 399 -22.81 -0.76 34.42
N VAL A 400 -22.07 -0.08 35.28
CA VAL A 400 -22.56 0.41 36.59
C VAL A 400 -22.54 1.93 36.56
N GLU A 401 -23.67 2.56 36.90
CA GLU A 401 -23.75 3.99 37.13
C GLU A 401 -23.75 4.24 38.63
N VAL A 402 -22.77 5.01 39.07
CA VAL A 402 -22.59 5.39 40.48
C VAL A 402 -22.85 6.89 40.61
N ARG A 403 -23.81 7.27 41.44
CA ARG A 403 -24.04 8.67 41.79
C ARG A 403 -23.29 9.03 43.07
N CYS A 404 -22.49 10.07 42.95
CA CYS A 404 -21.86 10.73 44.11
C CYS A 404 -22.30 12.18 44.13
N GLN A 405 -23.06 12.57 45.16
CA GLN A 405 -23.78 13.83 45.20
C GLN A 405 -24.69 13.98 43.96
N ASP A 406 -24.53 15.05 43.18
CA ASP A 406 -25.30 15.31 41.96
C ASP A 406 -24.61 14.81 40.68
N GLU A 407 -23.50 14.07 40.77
CA GLU A 407 -22.65 13.68 39.65
C GLU A 407 -22.75 12.15 39.42
N ILE A 408 -22.83 11.78 38.13
CA ILE A 408 -22.88 10.38 37.70
C ILE A 408 -21.54 9.94 37.10
N PHE A 409 -21.05 8.82 37.60
CA PHE A 409 -19.84 8.16 37.16
C PHE A 409 -20.20 6.77 36.60
N LYS A 410 -19.40 6.32 35.62
CA LYS A 410 -19.62 5.03 34.95
C LYS A 410 -18.46 4.09 35.16
N ALA A 411 -18.76 2.85 35.54
CA ALA A 411 -17.80 1.75 35.53
C ALA A 411 -18.22 0.71 34.50
N LYS A 412 -17.26 0.07 33.84
CA LYS A 412 -17.51 -1.01 32.88
C LYS A 412 -16.58 -2.17 33.16
N GLY A 413 -17.13 -3.38 33.10
CA GLY A 413 -16.32 -4.60 33.18
C GLY A 413 -16.88 -5.69 32.30
N LYS A 414 -16.08 -6.73 32.10
CA LYS A 414 -16.40 -7.86 31.23
C LYS A 414 -16.13 -9.18 31.99
N VAL A 415 -17.01 -10.13 31.80
CA VAL A 415 -16.80 -11.51 32.27
C VAL A 415 -16.97 -12.43 31.07
N ILE A 416 -15.90 -13.10 30.67
CA ILE A 416 -15.90 -14.03 29.54
C ILE A 416 -16.72 -15.25 29.92
N LYS A 417 -17.75 -15.58 29.11
CA LYS A 417 -18.53 -16.81 29.19
C LYS A 417 -17.97 -17.90 28.26
N GLN A 418 -17.57 -17.52 27.05
CA GLN A 418 -17.05 -18.41 26.06
C GLN A 418 -15.92 -17.67 25.30
N ILE A 419 -14.71 -18.23 25.34
CA ILE A 419 -13.57 -17.60 24.70
C ILE A 419 -13.68 -17.66 23.15
N GLY A 420 -14.21 -18.77 22.62
CA GLY A 420 -14.40 -19.00 21.19
C GLY A 420 -13.11 -18.76 20.38
N TRP A 421 -13.26 -18.18 19.20
CA TRP A 421 -12.16 -17.91 18.26
C TRP A 421 -11.00 -17.09 18.84
N LYS A 422 -11.22 -16.27 19.84
CA LYS A 422 -10.17 -15.48 20.49
C LYS A 422 -9.08 -16.31 21.19
N LEU A 423 -9.32 -17.60 21.37
CA LEU A 423 -8.30 -18.51 21.87
C LEU A 423 -7.03 -18.50 21.01
N TYR A 424 -7.21 -18.35 19.70
CA TYR A 424 -6.09 -18.40 18.73
C TYR A 424 -5.32 -17.08 18.59
N GLU A 425 -5.87 -15.96 19.06
CA GLU A 425 -5.13 -14.69 19.13
C GLU A 425 -3.84 -14.82 19.95
N GLU A 426 -3.78 -15.77 20.91
CA GLU A 426 -2.59 -16.03 21.71
C GLU A 426 -1.42 -16.59 20.89
N CYS A 427 -1.68 -17.23 19.74
CA CYS A 427 -0.65 -17.75 18.87
C CYS A 427 0.28 -16.65 18.29
N PHE A 428 -0.17 -15.39 18.31
CA PHE A 428 0.59 -14.24 17.81
C PHE A 428 1.30 -13.45 18.92
N LYS A 429 1.17 -13.86 20.19
CA LYS A 429 1.93 -13.28 21.29
C LYS A 429 3.38 -13.76 21.16
N ASN A 430 4.29 -12.87 20.83
CA ASN A 430 5.72 -13.18 20.82
C ASN A 430 6.20 -13.50 22.24
N ASP A 431 7.32 -14.25 22.35
CA ASP A 431 8.02 -14.52 23.63
C ASP A 431 8.39 -13.25 24.41
N ASP A 432 8.39 -12.08 23.77
CA ASP A 432 8.64 -10.75 24.36
C ASP A 432 7.39 -10.12 25.02
N GLY A 433 6.26 -10.82 25.10
CA GLY A 433 5.05 -10.34 25.80
C GLY A 433 4.33 -9.17 25.16
N LEU A 434 4.65 -8.83 23.91
CA LEU A 434 3.92 -7.83 23.13
C LEU A 434 2.57 -8.42 22.69
N ALA A 435 1.59 -8.41 23.59
CA ALA A 435 0.21 -8.66 23.26
C ALA A 435 -0.26 -7.61 22.26
N ILE A 436 -1.00 -8.06 21.24
CA ILE A 436 -1.71 -7.17 20.30
C ILE A 436 -2.86 -6.45 21.03
N GLU A 437 -3.10 -6.77 22.28
CA GLU A 437 -4.06 -6.05 23.12
C GLU A 437 -3.52 -4.66 23.49
N ASN A 438 -4.39 -3.66 23.38
CA ASN A 438 -4.16 -2.38 24.01
C ASN A 438 -3.81 -2.59 25.49
N PRO A 439 -2.63 -2.13 25.97
CA PRO A 439 -2.27 -2.25 27.38
C PRO A 439 -3.28 -1.58 28.35
N ALA A 440 -4.23 -0.84 27.80
CA ALA A 440 -5.31 -0.20 28.54
C ALA A 440 -6.41 -1.16 29.03
N ASP A 441 -6.48 -2.39 28.51
CA ASP A 441 -7.57 -3.32 28.84
C ASP A 441 -7.16 -4.43 29.81
N ALA A 442 -5.88 -4.71 29.99
CA ALA A 442 -5.37 -5.72 30.92
C ALA A 442 -5.39 -5.22 32.37
N GLY A 443 -6.49 -5.28 33.02
CA GLY A 443 -6.66 -4.93 34.47
C GLY A 443 -7.94 -4.20 34.81
N LYS A 444 -8.73 -3.77 33.82
CA LYS A 444 -10.02 -3.10 34.02
C LYS A 444 -11.23 -4.04 33.92
N ASP A 445 -11.01 -5.31 33.68
CA ASP A 445 -12.08 -6.24 33.29
C ASP A 445 -12.88 -6.83 34.46
N HIS A 446 -12.48 -6.62 35.70
CA HIS A 446 -13.20 -7.17 36.83
C HIS A 446 -13.92 -6.07 37.60
N ILE A 447 -15.26 -6.05 37.51
CA ILE A 447 -16.09 -5.23 38.37
C ILE A 447 -16.50 -6.10 39.59
N PRO A 448 -16.36 -5.62 40.84
CA PRO A 448 -16.98 -6.24 42.01
C PRO A 448 -18.48 -6.43 41.79
N LYS A 449 -19.06 -7.52 42.33
CA LYS A 449 -20.51 -7.69 42.31
C LYS A 449 -21.15 -6.60 43.18
N VAL A 450 -21.89 -5.72 42.51
CA VAL A 450 -22.67 -4.68 43.19
C VAL A 450 -24.12 -4.73 42.71
N GLU A 451 -25.03 -4.33 43.58
CA GLU A 451 -26.48 -4.24 43.32
C GLU A 451 -26.92 -2.79 43.34
N VAL A 452 -28.07 -2.48 42.73
CA VAL A 452 -28.67 -1.15 42.79
C VAL A 452 -28.93 -0.81 44.27
N ASP A 453 -28.82 0.45 44.65
CA ASP A 453 -28.88 0.99 45.98
C ASP A 453 -27.72 0.60 46.93
N HIS A 454 -26.68 -0.11 46.42
CA HIS A 454 -25.46 -0.33 47.20
C HIS A 454 -24.77 0.99 47.49
N LYS A 455 -24.42 1.22 48.76
CA LYS A 455 -23.77 2.46 49.22
C LYS A 455 -22.31 2.23 49.52
N PHE A 456 -21.48 3.12 48.97
CA PHE A 456 -20.06 3.25 49.30
C PHE A 456 -19.89 4.47 50.19
N TYR A 457 -19.14 4.31 51.26
CA TYR A 457 -18.91 5.39 52.21
C TYR A 457 -17.52 5.97 52.06
N ASN A 458 -17.41 7.31 52.11
CA ASN A 458 -16.14 8.01 52.07
C ASN A 458 -15.26 7.64 50.86
N VAL A 459 -15.83 7.73 49.65
CA VAL A 459 -15.15 7.32 48.44
C VAL A 459 -13.94 8.22 48.12
N SER A 460 -12.89 7.63 47.55
CA SER A 460 -11.75 8.36 47.08
C SER A 460 -11.98 8.90 45.67
N ALA A 461 -11.70 10.20 45.42
CA ALA A 461 -11.79 10.82 44.12
C ALA A 461 -10.43 11.30 43.66
N ALA A 462 -10.07 11.02 42.39
CA ALA A 462 -8.86 11.50 41.75
C ALA A 462 -9.19 12.26 40.45
N LYS A 463 -8.57 13.43 40.27
CA LYS A 463 -8.68 14.20 39.05
C LYS A 463 -7.42 13.99 38.21
N THR A 464 -7.56 13.56 36.95
CA THR A 464 -6.47 13.36 36.02
C THR A 464 -6.57 14.31 34.83
N GLU A 465 -5.45 14.86 34.41
CA GLU A 465 -5.35 15.78 33.27
C GLU A 465 -5.00 15.01 31.99
N HIS A 466 -5.70 15.30 30.93
CA HIS A 466 -5.53 14.70 29.63
C HIS A 466 -5.57 15.76 28.53
N PHE A 467 -5.14 15.36 27.35
CA PHE A 467 -5.19 16.22 26.15
C PHE A 467 -5.75 15.43 24.98
N THR A 468 -6.54 16.11 24.14
CA THR A 468 -6.91 15.55 22.85
C THR A 468 -5.67 15.31 21.99
N ALA A 469 -5.69 14.28 21.16
CA ALA A 469 -4.59 13.93 20.27
C ALA A 469 -5.01 14.07 18.80
N PRO A 470 -4.10 14.47 17.90
CA PRO A 470 -4.39 14.48 16.48
C PRO A 470 -4.61 13.05 15.96
N PRO A 471 -5.25 12.91 14.78
CA PRO A 471 -5.30 11.61 14.13
C PRO A 471 -3.87 11.09 13.86
N LYS A 472 -3.68 9.79 13.99
CA LYS A 472 -2.37 9.19 13.68
C LYS A 472 -2.06 9.27 12.18
N PRO A 473 -0.80 9.45 11.78
CA PRO A 473 -0.40 9.27 10.38
C PRO A 473 -0.81 7.88 9.88
N TYR A 474 -1.02 7.76 8.57
CA TYR A 474 -1.31 6.45 8.00
C TYR A 474 -0.14 5.49 8.15
N SER A 475 -0.41 4.25 8.55
CA SER A 475 0.42 3.07 8.30
C SER A 475 -0.04 2.41 6.99
N GLU A 476 0.67 1.38 6.52
CA GLU A 476 0.16 0.62 5.37
C GLU A 476 -1.19 -0.04 5.67
N ASP A 477 -1.37 -0.62 6.87
CA ASP A 477 -2.67 -1.15 7.31
C ASP A 477 -3.79 -0.10 7.17
N THR A 478 -3.62 1.05 7.80
CA THR A 478 -4.67 2.07 7.81
C THR A 478 -4.86 2.78 6.47
N LEU A 479 -3.80 2.88 5.65
CA LEU A 479 -3.90 3.41 4.29
C LEU A 479 -4.65 2.44 3.37
N LEU A 480 -4.35 1.15 3.42
CA LEU A 480 -5.07 0.11 2.66
C LEU A 480 -6.56 0.09 3.03
N ALA A 481 -6.89 0.16 4.32
CA ALA A 481 -8.28 0.27 4.78
C ALA A 481 -8.98 1.53 4.24
N ALA A 482 -8.27 2.66 4.25
CA ALA A 482 -8.80 3.90 3.72
C ALA A 482 -8.96 3.87 2.19
N MET A 483 -8.03 3.25 1.46
CA MET A 483 -8.16 3.04 0.00
C MET A 483 -9.37 2.14 -0.33
N GLU A 484 -9.59 1.09 0.45
CA GLU A 484 -10.68 0.13 0.26
C GLU A 484 -12.07 0.77 0.47
N THR A 485 -12.16 1.67 1.45
CA THR A 485 -13.43 2.35 1.79
C THR A 485 -13.58 3.73 1.16
N ALA A 486 -12.61 4.17 0.34
CA ALA A 486 -12.63 5.47 -0.30
C ALA A 486 -13.84 5.59 -1.25
N GLY A 487 -14.56 6.71 -1.19
CA GLY A 487 -15.75 6.96 -2.00
C GLY A 487 -17.04 6.30 -1.49
N ASN A 488 -16.99 5.36 -0.54
CA ASN A 488 -18.19 4.62 -0.08
C ASN A 488 -19.30 5.50 0.54
N LYS A 489 -18.94 6.70 1.01
CA LYS A 489 -19.92 7.64 1.62
C LYS A 489 -20.74 8.40 0.59
N GLU A 490 -20.35 8.37 -0.68
CA GLU A 490 -20.92 9.16 -1.76
C GLU A 490 -21.84 8.34 -2.67
N PHE A 491 -21.92 7.01 -2.46
CA PHE A 491 -22.75 6.09 -3.22
C PHE A 491 -23.91 5.54 -2.39
N GLU A 492 -25.05 5.27 -3.04
CA GLU A 492 -26.21 4.61 -2.44
C GLU A 492 -25.88 3.21 -1.91
N GLU A 493 -26.64 2.70 -0.92
CA GLU A 493 -26.35 1.46 -0.20
C GLU A 493 -26.27 0.21 -1.10
N ASP A 494 -26.95 0.20 -2.24
CA ASP A 494 -27.03 -0.95 -3.17
C ASP A 494 -25.95 -0.97 -4.26
N THR A 495 -25.03 0.02 -4.29
CA THR A 495 -23.95 0.05 -5.27
C THR A 495 -22.77 -0.79 -4.79
N GLU A 496 -22.19 -1.63 -5.65
CA GLU A 496 -20.98 -2.37 -5.32
C GLU A 496 -19.82 -1.40 -5.04
N LYS A 497 -19.49 -1.26 -3.76
CA LYS A 497 -18.56 -0.24 -3.26
C LYS A 497 -17.12 -0.65 -3.55
N LYS A 498 -16.58 -0.20 -4.68
CA LYS A 498 -15.16 -0.41 -5.04
C LYS A 498 -14.38 0.84 -4.67
N GLY A 499 -13.42 0.70 -3.73
CA GLY A 499 -12.52 1.76 -3.32
C GLY A 499 -11.47 2.12 -4.36
N LEU A 500 -10.38 2.76 -3.91
CA LEU A 500 -9.22 3.10 -4.75
C LEU A 500 -8.38 1.87 -5.07
N GLY A 501 -8.34 1.48 -6.33
CA GLY A 501 -7.59 0.32 -6.82
C GLY A 501 -8.17 -1.03 -6.38
N THR A 502 -7.76 -2.08 -7.06
CA THR A 502 -8.09 -3.46 -6.68
C THR A 502 -7.14 -3.98 -5.60
N PRO A 503 -7.46 -5.03 -4.85
CA PRO A 503 -6.55 -5.65 -3.90
C PRO A 503 -5.16 -5.93 -4.48
N ALA A 504 -5.10 -6.42 -5.71
CA ALA A 504 -3.85 -6.74 -6.40
C ALA A 504 -2.99 -5.52 -6.74
N THR A 505 -3.57 -4.33 -6.90
CA THR A 505 -2.87 -3.12 -7.38
C THR A 505 -2.48 -2.15 -6.27
N ARG A 506 -3.17 -2.16 -5.11
CA ARG A 506 -2.95 -1.20 -4.02
C ARG A 506 -1.50 -1.17 -3.53
N ALA A 507 -0.89 -2.34 -3.33
CA ALA A 507 0.51 -2.45 -2.93
C ALA A 507 1.46 -1.74 -3.91
N GLY A 508 1.31 -2.01 -5.21
CA GLY A 508 2.11 -1.40 -6.26
C GLY A 508 1.93 0.13 -6.35
N ILE A 509 0.73 0.65 -6.03
CA ILE A 509 0.46 2.10 -5.98
C ILE A 509 1.23 2.76 -4.84
N ILE A 510 1.24 2.14 -3.65
CA ILE A 510 2.02 2.64 -2.51
C ILE A 510 3.51 2.66 -2.86
N GLU A 511 4.04 1.58 -3.46
CA GLU A 511 5.43 1.53 -3.90
C GLU A 511 5.76 2.59 -4.97
N LYS A 512 4.85 2.86 -5.92
CA LYS A 512 5.02 3.93 -6.92
C LYS A 512 5.09 5.31 -6.28
N LEU A 513 4.28 5.59 -5.25
CA LEU A 513 4.34 6.86 -4.51
C LEU A 513 5.69 7.04 -3.81
N ILE A 514 6.23 5.98 -3.21
CA ILE A 514 7.54 5.99 -2.57
C ILE A 514 8.66 6.17 -3.61
N ALA A 515 8.66 5.36 -4.67
CA ALA A 515 9.66 5.42 -5.75
C ALA A 515 9.68 6.78 -6.46
N SER A 516 8.51 7.41 -6.63
CA SER A 516 8.38 8.76 -7.20
C SER A 516 8.73 9.88 -6.21
N GLN A 517 9.09 9.55 -4.98
CA GLN A 517 9.43 10.49 -3.91
C GLN A 517 8.29 11.45 -3.50
N TYR A 518 7.04 11.07 -3.75
CA TYR A 518 5.87 11.82 -3.28
C TYR A 518 5.47 11.44 -1.85
N ALA A 519 5.84 10.24 -1.41
CA ALA A 519 5.68 9.77 -0.05
C ALA A 519 6.98 9.12 0.45
N VAL A 520 7.11 9.00 1.77
CA VAL A 520 8.25 8.37 2.44
C VAL A 520 7.77 7.49 3.60
N ARG A 521 8.41 6.34 3.77
CA ARG A 521 8.21 5.49 4.97
C ARG A 521 9.09 5.99 6.11
N LYS A 522 8.50 6.23 7.29
CA LYS A 522 9.22 6.47 8.55
C LYS A 522 8.73 5.46 9.60
N GLY A 523 9.49 4.41 9.82
CA GLY A 523 9.02 3.23 10.56
C GLY A 523 7.79 2.63 9.89
N LYS A 524 6.71 2.39 10.63
CA LYS A 524 5.43 1.90 10.08
C LYS A 524 4.58 2.98 9.39
N GLN A 525 4.97 4.27 9.47
CA GLN A 525 4.18 5.40 8.96
C GLN A 525 4.53 5.74 7.52
N ILE A 526 3.52 6.16 6.74
CA ILE A 526 3.67 6.70 5.38
C ILE A 526 3.30 8.19 5.44
N LEU A 527 4.26 9.04 5.09
CA LEU A 527 4.11 10.50 5.15
C LEU A 527 4.29 11.11 3.76
N PRO A 528 3.50 12.13 3.39
CA PRO A 528 3.73 12.87 2.14
C PRO A 528 5.00 13.70 2.25
N THR A 529 5.77 13.79 1.16
CA THR A 529 6.90 14.72 1.02
C THR A 529 6.41 16.11 0.64
N GLU A 530 7.29 17.11 0.66
CA GLU A 530 6.94 18.46 0.18
C GLU A 530 6.54 18.44 -1.31
N ASP A 531 7.26 17.67 -2.14
CA ASP A 531 6.89 17.49 -3.56
C ASP A 531 5.50 16.85 -3.71
N GLY A 532 5.17 15.86 -2.87
CA GLY A 532 3.84 15.26 -2.85
C GLY A 532 2.74 16.23 -2.45
N LYS A 533 2.98 17.09 -1.46
CA LYS A 533 2.03 18.13 -1.03
C LYS A 533 1.78 19.14 -2.15
N VAL A 534 2.87 19.68 -2.74
CA VAL A 534 2.75 20.63 -3.85
C VAL A 534 2.03 20.02 -5.04
N LEU A 535 2.31 18.74 -5.38
CA LEU A 535 1.59 18.06 -6.46
C LEU A 535 0.08 18.04 -6.22
N ILE A 536 -0.37 17.70 -5.00
CA ILE A 536 -1.79 17.68 -4.68
C ILE A 536 -2.40 19.09 -4.67
N ASP A 537 -1.67 20.09 -4.26
CA ASP A 537 -2.18 21.47 -4.23
C ASP A 537 -2.40 22.06 -5.63
N ILE A 538 -1.59 21.64 -6.64
CA ILE A 538 -1.70 22.16 -8.01
C ILE A 538 -2.71 21.41 -8.88
N LEU A 539 -3.12 20.21 -8.49
CA LEU A 539 -4.04 19.39 -9.28
C LEU A 539 -5.50 19.79 -9.00
N PRO A 540 -6.41 19.70 -9.99
CA PRO A 540 -7.83 19.94 -9.80
C PRO A 540 -8.46 18.83 -8.95
N ASP A 541 -9.58 19.15 -8.30
CA ASP A 541 -10.22 18.24 -7.35
C ASP A 541 -10.67 16.92 -7.97
N PHE A 542 -11.13 16.93 -9.23
CA PHE A 542 -11.56 15.70 -9.89
C PHE A 542 -10.42 14.68 -10.09
N LEU A 543 -9.17 15.11 -10.31
CA LEU A 543 -8.01 14.20 -10.38
C LEU A 543 -7.56 13.66 -9.01
N LYS A 544 -8.00 14.30 -7.92
CA LYS A 544 -7.74 13.89 -6.53
C LYS A 544 -8.88 13.06 -5.96
N SER A 545 -10.02 12.99 -6.65
CA SER A 545 -11.24 12.37 -6.16
C SER A 545 -11.17 10.85 -6.20
N ALA A 546 -11.48 10.21 -5.07
CA ALA A 546 -11.71 8.78 -5.01
C ALA A 546 -13.01 8.38 -5.72
N THR A 547 -14.01 9.26 -5.70
CA THR A 547 -15.32 9.06 -6.31
C THR A 547 -15.21 8.85 -7.81
N MET A 548 -14.43 9.69 -8.52
CA MET A 548 -14.18 9.51 -9.95
C MET A 548 -13.61 8.12 -10.26
N THR A 549 -12.70 7.63 -9.42
CA THR A 549 -12.13 6.29 -9.61
C THR A 549 -13.17 5.20 -9.41
N ALA A 550 -14.04 5.34 -8.41
CA ALA A 550 -15.13 4.40 -8.15
C ALA A 550 -16.18 4.41 -9.26
N GLU A 551 -16.53 5.58 -9.81
CA GLU A 551 -17.41 5.71 -10.97
C GLU A 551 -16.85 4.97 -12.20
N TRP A 552 -15.55 5.06 -12.46
CA TRP A 552 -14.94 4.30 -13.55
C TRP A 552 -15.03 2.79 -13.34
N GLU A 553 -14.74 2.31 -12.13
CA GLU A 553 -14.84 0.87 -11.84
C GLU A 553 -16.29 0.36 -11.99
N ASN A 554 -17.30 1.19 -11.62
CA ASN A 554 -18.70 0.85 -11.84
C ASN A 554 -19.04 0.80 -13.34
N GLN A 555 -18.59 1.78 -14.14
CA GLN A 555 -18.78 1.78 -15.59
C GLN A 555 -18.10 0.57 -16.26
N LEU A 556 -16.92 0.17 -15.81
CA LEU A 556 -16.25 -1.02 -16.28
C LEU A 556 -17.01 -2.30 -15.90
N LEU A 557 -17.61 -2.35 -14.71
CA LEU A 557 -18.48 -3.46 -14.30
C LEU A 557 -19.77 -3.52 -15.15
N GLU A 558 -20.39 -2.38 -15.45
CA GLU A 558 -21.53 -2.31 -16.37
C GLU A 558 -21.16 -2.81 -17.77
N MET A 559 -19.93 -2.53 -18.22
CA MET A 559 -19.40 -3.03 -19.49
C MET A 559 -19.24 -4.56 -19.47
N GLU A 560 -18.71 -5.15 -18.40
CA GLU A 560 -18.63 -6.61 -18.22
C GLU A 560 -20.01 -7.27 -18.28
N GLN A 561 -21.01 -6.59 -17.70
CA GLN A 561 -22.39 -7.05 -17.72
C GLN A 561 -23.11 -6.81 -19.07
N GLY A 562 -22.43 -6.19 -20.04
CA GLY A 562 -23.01 -5.83 -21.35
C GLY A 562 -23.99 -4.66 -21.30
N LYS A 563 -24.02 -3.88 -20.22
CA LYS A 563 -24.93 -2.74 -20.03
C LYS A 563 -24.37 -1.43 -20.57
N MET A 564 -23.08 -1.33 -20.75
CA MET A 564 -22.37 -0.15 -21.28
C MET A 564 -21.48 -0.54 -22.46
N ALA A 565 -21.48 0.27 -23.51
CA ALA A 565 -20.61 0.08 -24.67
C ALA A 565 -19.21 0.70 -24.43
N PRO A 566 -18.11 0.06 -24.94
CA PRO A 566 -16.75 0.59 -24.82
C PRO A 566 -16.59 2.04 -25.28
N GLY A 567 -17.19 2.42 -26.42
CA GLY A 567 -17.09 3.78 -26.95
C GLY A 567 -17.73 4.86 -26.06
N GLN A 568 -18.78 4.52 -25.32
CA GLN A 568 -19.42 5.44 -24.37
C GLN A 568 -18.48 5.75 -23.20
N PHE A 569 -17.80 4.75 -22.66
CA PHE A 569 -16.81 4.92 -21.61
C PHE A 569 -15.63 5.78 -22.10
N MET A 570 -15.06 5.46 -23.27
CA MET A 570 -13.91 6.21 -23.83
C MET A 570 -14.24 7.67 -24.14
N THR A 571 -15.46 7.98 -24.59
CA THR A 571 -15.93 9.37 -24.76
C THR A 571 -15.92 10.14 -23.42
N GLY A 572 -16.25 9.47 -22.31
CA GLY A 572 -16.11 10.04 -20.97
C GLY A 572 -14.68 10.41 -20.62
N ILE A 573 -13.73 9.56 -21.01
CA ILE A 573 -12.29 9.78 -20.80
C ILE A 573 -11.79 10.98 -21.60
N GLU A 574 -12.19 11.13 -22.86
CA GLU A 574 -11.84 12.28 -23.71
C GLU A 574 -12.34 13.61 -23.13
N LYS A 575 -13.56 13.62 -22.59
CA LYS A 575 -14.09 14.80 -21.86
C LYS A 575 -13.24 15.14 -20.64
N LEU A 576 -12.83 14.12 -19.88
CA LEU A 576 -11.96 14.32 -18.71
C LEU A 576 -10.60 14.93 -19.11
N LEU A 577 -10.00 14.46 -20.22
CA LEU A 577 -8.76 15.04 -20.74
C LEU A 577 -8.96 16.52 -21.11
N SER A 578 -10.06 16.86 -21.76
CA SER A 578 -10.38 18.25 -22.10
C SER A 578 -10.54 19.14 -20.86
N MET A 579 -11.23 18.65 -19.83
CA MET A 579 -11.35 19.36 -18.55
C MET A 579 -9.99 19.57 -17.88
N MET A 580 -9.12 18.57 -17.93
CA MET A 580 -7.77 18.62 -17.37
C MET A 580 -6.90 19.67 -18.07
N LEU A 581 -6.92 19.73 -19.40
CA LEU A 581 -6.17 20.73 -20.16
C LEU A 581 -6.72 22.15 -19.92
N ASN A 582 -8.02 22.32 -19.90
CA ASN A 582 -8.63 23.62 -19.55
C ASN A 582 -8.18 24.11 -18.16
N HIS A 583 -8.06 23.20 -17.18
CA HIS A 583 -7.48 23.55 -15.89
C HIS A 583 -5.99 23.95 -16.01
N CYS A 584 -5.18 23.21 -16.76
CA CYS A 584 -3.77 23.56 -17.01
C CYS A 584 -3.63 24.93 -17.66
N ASP A 585 -4.50 25.28 -18.60
CA ASP A 585 -4.50 26.59 -19.27
C ASP A 585 -4.83 27.73 -18.30
N SER A 586 -5.70 27.48 -17.33
CA SER A 586 -6.07 28.46 -16.32
C SER A 586 -5.00 28.75 -15.25
N ILE A 587 -3.92 27.94 -15.20
CA ILE A 587 -2.86 28.12 -14.18
C ILE A 587 -2.03 29.39 -14.47
N PRO A 588 -1.99 30.36 -13.55
CA PRO A 588 -1.19 31.56 -13.69
C PRO A 588 0.31 31.26 -13.81
N GLU A 589 1.04 32.08 -14.56
CA GLU A 589 2.48 31.89 -14.76
C GLU A 589 3.29 31.90 -13.44
N GLU A 590 2.87 32.67 -12.46
CA GLU A 590 3.49 32.74 -11.14
C GLU A 590 3.42 31.40 -10.40
N GLU A 591 2.32 30.67 -10.55
CA GLU A 591 2.11 29.35 -9.94
C GLU A 591 3.03 28.27 -10.54
N THR A 592 3.46 28.43 -11.78
CA THR A 592 4.33 27.44 -12.46
C THR A 592 5.70 27.28 -11.80
N ARG A 593 6.08 28.23 -10.94
CA ARG A 593 7.36 28.24 -10.21
C ARG A 593 7.31 27.54 -8.84
N ARG A 594 6.19 26.96 -8.43
CA ARG A 594 6.02 26.34 -7.10
C ARG A 594 7.06 25.28 -6.75
N PHE A 595 7.51 24.51 -7.73
CA PHE A 595 8.57 23.51 -7.54
C PHE A 595 9.99 24.08 -7.63
N GLN A 596 10.15 25.32 -7.99
CA GLN A 596 11.45 25.98 -8.15
C GLN A 596 11.98 26.58 -6.86
N LYS A 597 11.27 26.52 -5.73
CA LYS A 597 11.78 26.84 -4.40
C LYS A 597 12.84 25.83 -3.97
N LYS A 598 13.98 25.83 -4.68
CA LYS A 598 15.21 25.32 -4.10
C LYS A 598 15.63 26.31 -3.04
N GLU A 599 15.94 25.81 -1.84
CA GLU A 599 16.64 26.67 -0.87
C GLU A 599 17.92 27.15 -1.52
N SER A 600 18.08 28.47 -1.57
CA SER A 600 19.29 29.08 -2.11
C SER A 600 20.43 28.81 -1.15
N VAL A 601 21.53 28.30 -1.68
CA VAL A 601 22.77 28.06 -0.94
C VAL A 601 23.49 29.37 -0.64
N GLY A 602 23.26 30.42 -1.45
CA GLY A 602 23.85 31.74 -1.30
C GLY A 602 23.61 32.62 -2.51
N THR A 603 24.29 33.73 -2.56
CA THR A 603 24.22 34.71 -3.65
C THR A 603 25.39 34.53 -4.61
N CYS A 604 25.13 34.58 -5.91
CA CYS A 604 26.15 34.44 -6.95
C CYS A 604 27.12 35.64 -6.94
N PRO A 605 28.42 35.41 -6.84
CA PRO A 605 29.39 36.48 -6.80
C PRO A 605 29.55 37.24 -8.13
N VAL A 606 29.05 36.66 -9.25
CA VAL A 606 29.15 37.25 -10.59
C VAL A 606 27.96 38.15 -10.91
N CYS A 607 26.73 37.68 -10.72
CA CYS A 607 25.55 38.40 -11.19
C CYS A 607 24.57 38.79 -10.04
N GLY A 608 24.87 38.43 -8.81
CA GLY A 608 23.98 38.70 -7.66
C GLY A 608 22.73 37.81 -7.59
N GLY A 609 22.54 36.87 -8.55
CA GLY A 609 21.43 35.94 -8.53
C GLY A 609 21.57 34.86 -7.46
N LEU A 610 20.50 34.09 -7.21
CA LEU A 610 20.53 33.01 -6.22
C LEU A 610 21.27 31.77 -6.75
N VAL A 611 22.09 31.15 -5.91
CA VAL A 611 22.79 29.89 -6.21
C VAL A 611 22.05 28.72 -5.60
N TYR A 612 21.85 27.66 -6.37
CA TYR A 612 21.10 26.47 -5.97
C TYR A 612 21.96 25.22 -6.00
N GLU A 613 21.62 24.24 -5.16
CA GLU A 613 22.25 22.94 -5.17
C GLU A 613 21.70 22.08 -6.33
N GLY A 614 22.59 21.58 -7.18
CA GLY A 614 22.34 20.56 -8.19
C GLY A 614 22.85 19.18 -7.74
N LYS A 615 22.64 18.18 -8.57
CA LYS A 615 23.10 16.80 -8.32
C LYS A 615 24.64 16.72 -8.26
N LYS A 616 25.35 17.43 -9.17
CA LYS A 616 26.81 17.40 -9.31
C LYS A 616 27.50 18.73 -8.98
N ASN A 617 26.74 19.80 -8.78
CA ASN A 617 27.28 21.15 -8.65
C ASN A 617 26.34 22.06 -7.86
N PHE A 618 26.85 23.25 -7.51
CA PHE A 618 26.06 24.41 -7.10
C PHE A 618 26.11 25.42 -8.24
N TYR A 619 24.97 25.87 -8.74
CA TYR A 619 24.85 26.67 -9.96
C TYR A 619 23.99 27.91 -9.76
N CYS A 620 24.30 28.96 -10.51
CA CYS A 620 23.50 30.18 -10.52
C CYS A 620 22.13 29.93 -11.18
N GLY A 621 21.05 30.42 -10.56
CA GLY A 621 19.70 30.33 -11.12
C GLY A 621 19.46 31.26 -12.32
N ASN A 622 20.30 32.26 -12.54
CA ASN A 622 20.25 33.07 -13.73
C ASN A 622 20.87 32.31 -14.92
N ARG A 623 20.06 32.05 -15.95
CA ARG A 623 20.47 31.26 -17.15
C ARG A 623 21.56 31.93 -18.00
N GLU A 624 21.70 33.22 -17.87
CA GLU A 624 22.76 34.00 -18.58
C GLU A 624 24.09 34.02 -17.83
N CYS A 625 24.10 33.45 -16.60
CA CYS A 625 25.28 33.40 -15.75
C CYS A 625 25.91 32.01 -15.72
N ASN A 626 27.19 31.94 -16.06
CA ASN A 626 27.93 30.68 -16.11
C ASN A 626 28.54 30.24 -14.77
N PHE A 627 28.25 30.92 -13.66
CA PHE A 627 28.80 30.59 -12.35
C PHE A 627 28.36 29.19 -11.89
N CYS A 628 29.36 28.37 -11.54
CA CYS A 628 29.17 27.01 -11.10
C CYS A 628 30.30 26.54 -10.16
N LEU A 629 29.93 25.95 -9.01
CA LEU A 629 30.84 25.22 -8.13
C LEU A 629 30.59 23.71 -8.26
N TRP A 630 31.61 22.97 -8.68
CA TRP A 630 31.51 21.51 -8.83
C TRP A 630 31.72 20.82 -7.48
N LYS A 631 30.84 19.84 -7.11
CA LYS A 631 30.99 19.03 -5.90
C LYS A 631 32.28 18.21 -5.95
N GLU A 632 32.54 17.57 -7.06
CA GLU A 632 33.78 16.83 -7.37
C GLU A 632 34.77 17.80 -8.04
N ASN A 633 35.27 18.79 -7.32
CA ASN A 633 36.23 19.74 -7.85
C ASN A 633 37.66 19.17 -7.84
N LYS A 634 38.36 19.18 -8.98
CA LYS A 634 39.69 18.58 -9.12
C LYS A 634 40.72 19.14 -8.13
N TYR A 635 40.61 20.40 -7.74
CA TYR A 635 41.52 21.02 -6.78
C TYR A 635 41.32 20.41 -5.39
N LEU A 636 40.08 20.29 -4.93
CA LEU A 636 39.73 19.67 -3.64
C LEU A 636 39.98 18.15 -3.66
N GLN A 637 39.65 17.47 -4.74
CA GLN A 637 39.90 16.03 -4.91
C GLN A 637 41.39 15.69 -4.85
N SER A 638 42.28 16.62 -5.29
CA SER A 638 43.72 16.42 -5.11
C SER A 638 44.14 16.33 -3.64
N MET A 639 43.27 16.76 -2.74
CA MET A 639 43.42 16.74 -1.27
C MET A 639 42.36 15.82 -0.59
N GLU A 640 41.80 14.88 -1.35
CA GLU A 640 40.80 13.90 -0.91
C GLU A 640 39.56 14.52 -0.26
N LYS A 641 39.12 15.68 -0.78
CA LYS A 641 37.94 16.40 -0.27
C LYS A 641 36.98 16.74 -1.41
N ASP A 642 35.69 16.61 -1.12
CA ASP A 642 34.61 17.08 -2.00
C ASP A 642 33.95 18.34 -1.41
N MET A 643 33.31 19.14 -2.24
CA MET A 643 32.59 20.33 -1.81
C MET A 643 31.19 19.97 -1.37
N ASP A 644 30.90 20.17 -0.09
CA ASP A 644 29.56 20.03 0.48
C ASP A 644 28.78 21.36 0.49
N VAL A 645 27.50 21.28 0.86
CA VAL A 645 26.57 22.44 0.91
C VAL A 645 27.07 23.51 1.87
N ARG A 646 27.65 23.11 3.02
CA ARG A 646 28.14 24.04 4.02
C ARG A 646 29.36 24.82 3.50
N MET A 647 30.30 24.12 2.89
CA MET A 647 31.47 24.76 2.26
C MET A 647 31.05 25.74 1.17
N ALA A 648 30.12 25.32 0.31
CA ALA A 648 29.59 26.18 -0.76
C ALA A 648 28.91 27.42 -0.18
N ALA A 649 28.08 27.28 0.84
CA ALA A 649 27.41 28.41 1.49
C ALA A 649 28.38 29.41 2.14
N GLU A 650 29.40 28.91 2.84
CA GLU A 650 30.42 29.75 3.46
C GLU A 650 31.28 30.47 2.42
N LEU A 651 31.67 29.79 1.32
CA LEU A 651 32.41 30.40 0.21
C LEU A 651 31.59 31.49 -0.49
N LEU A 652 30.30 31.24 -0.75
CA LEU A 652 29.42 32.23 -1.37
C LEU A 652 29.17 33.43 -0.47
N LYS A 653 29.16 33.26 0.84
CA LYS A 653 28.92 34.33 1.81
C LYS A 653 30.19 35.16 2.15
N ASN A 654 31.31 34.45 2.32
CA ASN A 654 32.51 35.05 2.93
C ASN A 654 33.71 35.08 1.98
N GLY A 655 33.61 34.47 0.80
CA GLY A 655 34.73 34.25 -0.11
C GLY A 655 35.77 33.23 0.37
N SER A 656 35.62 32.72 1.60
CA SER A 656 36.54 31.78 2.20
C SER A 656 35.83 30.85 3.19
N VAL A 657 36.38 29.64 3.43
CA VAL A 657 35.89 28.66 4.38
C VAL A 657 37.06 27.91 5.04
N HIS A 658 36.97 27.68 6.35
CA HIS A 658 37.95 26.85 7.05
C HIS A 658 37.63 25.37 6.82
N VAL A 659 38.59 24.62 6.22
CA VAL A 659 38.44 23.21 5.87
C VAL A 659 39.39 22.37 6.70
N LYS A 660 38.85 21.36 7.36
CA LYS A 660 39.59 20.35 8.12
C LYS A 660 39.72 19.08 7.28
N ASP A 661 40.66 18.24 7.69
CA ASP A 661 40.89 16.91 7.09
C ASP A 661 41.21 16.96 5.58
N LEU A 662 41.99 17.94 5.15
CA LEU A 662 42.62 17.97 3.85
C LEU A 662 43.85 17.06 3.87
N TYR A 663 44.02 16.19 2.86
CA TYR A 663 45.11 15.26 2.79
C TYR A 663 46.24 15.72 1.85
N SER A 664 47.46 15.68 2.32
CA SER A 664 48.64 16.01 1.51
C SER A 664 49.37 14.73 1.08
N ARG A 665 49.18 14.31 -0.19
CA ARG A 665 49.92 13.15 -0.75
C ARG A 665 51.44 13.28 -0.73
N LYS A 666 51.96 14.52 -0.80
CA LYS A 666 53.40 14.79 -0.79
C LYS A 666 54.01 14.59 0.61
N LYS A 667 53.25 14.84 1.66
CA LYS A 667 53.73 14.78 3.06
C LYS A 667 53.10 13.64 3.87
N ASP A 668 52.19 12.90 3.26
CA ASP A 668 51.44 11.77 3.87
C ASP A 668 50.81 12.16 5.23
N LEU A 669 50.11 13.31 5.27
CA LEU A 669 49.49 13.79 6.50
C LEU A 669 48.21 14.58 6.19
N TYR A 670 47.30 14.58 7.18
CA TYR A 670 46.13 15.46 7.18
C TYR A 670 46.46 16.82 7.74
N PHE A 671 45.87 17.88 7.17
CA PHE A 671 46.06 19.26 7.59
C PHE A 671 44.76 20.06 7.49
N GLU A 672 44.73 21.21 8.13
CA GLU A 672 43.63 22.19 8.02
C GLU A 672 44.14 23.48 7.38
N ALA A 673 43.29 24.14 6.60
CA ALA A 673 43.59 25.38 5.94
C ALA A 673 42.33 26.20 5.63
N ASP A 674 42.48 27.48 5.41
CA ASP A 674 41.41 28.33 4.90
C ASP A 674 41.43 28.27 3.36
N LEU A 675 40.33 27.76 2.78
CA LEU A 675 40.08 27.70 1.33
C LEU A 675 39.47 29.04 0.90
N HIS A 676 40.12 29.71 -0.03
CA HIS A 676 39.66 30.97 -0.63
C HIS A 676 39.13 30.70 -2.04
N MET A 677 38.04 31.37 -2.40
CA MET A 677 37.41 31.30 -3.70
C MET A 677 37.55 32.65 -4.41
N GLU A 678 38.04 32.63 -5.60
CA GLU A 678 38.09 33.79 -6.52
C GLU A 678 37.30 33.46 -7.76
N THR A 679 36.58 34.44 -8.30
CA THR A 679 35.73 34.28 -9.48
C THR A 679 36.02 35.38 -10.49
N ASP A 680 36.23 35.01 -11.73
CA ASP A 680 36.41 35.98 -12.83
C ASP A 680 35.06 36.47 -13.40
N GLU A 681 35.09 37.46 -14.28
CA GLU A 681 33.90 38.05 -14.92
C GLU A 681 33.09 37.04 -15.77
N ASN A 682 33.72 35.94 -16.21
CA ASN A 682 33.07 34.87 -16.96
C ASN A 682 32.49 33.76 -16.09
N GLY A 683 32.56 33.87 -14.74
CA GLY A 683 32.04 32.89 -13.82
C GLY A 683 32.99 31.72 -13.57
N ARG A 684 34.24 31.77 -14.03
CA ARG A 684 35.22 30.72 -13.75
C ARG A 684 35.77 30.86 -12.34
N VAL A 685 35.71 29.78 -11.56
CA VAL A 685 36.13 29.73 -10.20
C VAL A 685 37.51 29.14 -10.03
N THR A 686 38.36 29.80 -9.24
CA THR A 686 39.68 29.32 -8.82
C THR A 686 39.75 29.25 -7.30
N PHE A 687 40.59 28.34 -6.78
CA PHE A 687 40.76 28.14 -5.34
C PHE A 687 42.22 28.31 -4.96
N SER A 688 42.44 28.89 -3.77
CA SER A 688 43.75 28.98 -3.13
C SER A 688 43.62 28.63 -1.63
N LEU A 689 44.75 28.20 -1.03
CA LEU A 689 44.82 27.87 0.39
C LEU A 689 45.68 28.88 1.15
N SER A 690 45.21 29.32 2.31
CA SER A 690 46.05 30.00 3.29
C SER A 690 46.07 29.21 4.61
N PHE A 691 47.17 29.31 5.31
CA PHE A 691 47.37 28.62 6.58
C PHE A 691 47.20 29.57 7.74
N PRO A 692 46.42 29.29 8.77
CA PRO A 692 46.27 30.12 9.94
C PRO A 692 47.63 30.32 10.63
N LYS A 693 47.98 31.57 10.94
CA LYS A 693 49.21 31.91 11.69
C LYS A 693 49.19 31.15 13.02
N ARG A 694 50.18 30.26 13.27
CA ARG A 694 50.36 29.64 14.57
C ARG A 694 50.42 30.69 15.66
N LYS A 695 49.48 30.72 16.60
CA LYS A 695 49.55 31.51 17.82
C LYS A 695 50.78 31.01 18.61
N THR A 696 51.86 31.77 18.63
CA THR A 696 53.03 31.52 19.50
C THR A 696 52.56 31.60 20.95
N MET A 697 52.45 30.45 21.63
CA MET A 697 52.30 30.41 23.08
C MET A 697 53.53 31.05 23.72
N LYS A 698 53.38 32.26 24.31
CA LYS A 698 54.40 32.81 25.19
C LYS A 698 54.61 31.83 26.34
N LYS A 699 55.79 31.22 26.39
CA LYS A 699 56.28 30.46 27.57
C LYS A 699 56.28 31.41 28.77
N ASN A 700 55.36 31.30 29.69
CA ASN A 700 55.48 31.88 31.01
C ASN A 700 56.66 31.21 31.74
N LYS A 701 57.77 31.96 31.84
CA LYS A 701 58.86 31.61 32.80
C LYS A 701 58.28 31.76 34.20
N ARG A 702 58.10 30.65 34.90
CA ARG A 702 57.98 30.66 36.37
C ARG A 702 59.29 31.10 36.97
N LYS A 703 59.30 32.19 37.76
CA LYS A 703 60.23 32.42 38.86
C LYS A 703 59.69 31.79 40.13
#